data_154cfba3425b01e3f91fb63d4b2e3809
#
_entry.id   154cfba3425b01e3f91fb63d4b2e3809
#
_cell.length_a   1.000
_cell.length_b   1.000
_cell.length_c   1.000
_cell.angle_alpha   90.00
_cell.angle_beta   90.00
_cell.angle_gamma   90.00
#
_symmetry.space_group_name_H-M   'P 1'
#
loop_
_entity.id
_entity.type
_entity.pdbx_description
1 polymer ?
#
loop_
_entity_poly.entity_id
_entity_poly.type
_entity_poly.pdbx_seq_one_letter_code
_entity_poly.pdbx_strand_id
1 'polypeptide(L)'
;EYCIKDTLLPHRLLSKLCTLINLLEMAKATWVPLCYLVERGQQIKVFSQLTKKAKEMGYLVPTIEWGQGIVDGYEGATVLEAQKGAYYTPITALDFEALYPSIMMGHNLCYSTLIMDPVYENKKLYPNLEIETFGKFKFVQNVPSLIPSILSELKQFRKQAKKDMANSTGSLKEMYNGKQLAYKISMNSVYGFTGASKGMLPCVPIASSTTMKGRMMIEDTKNYVEKHFPGAKVRYGDSVTPDTPLLIRRDGIIETCRIDTLINDYIKRDDGKEIGFIHADVWTESGFTPIKQVIRHKTNKNIHRVLTHTGIVDVTEDHSLLLENKEMVKPSEVSIGMGLLHGNSIEAFYSKDTGITIDEAKVMGFFFGDGSCGTYRCKSGVKSTWALNNSKKEYLREMQKLCPFDTKIYDTIKSSGVYKLNARGNVLEIVDKYRSLFYNEYREKVVPSCILNASHGIIQAFFDGYYMADGDKDQNGYTRMDIKGKEGSMGMYILGRKLGYNVSINIRCDKPNVFRQTWTKSTQRKSPIKIKKLEYLGQTDGYVYDLTTESHHFHVGPGDLVVHNTDSVMVEFDVGERKGEDAIKYSWELGERAAEECTKLFKKPNNLELEKVYYPYFLYSKKRYAAKLWTQGKDGKMNMDYIDVKGLQLVRRDNTPYMREVCKELLDVILESNDTSTPKALALQRAVELLEGDVPNEKLILSQQLGDSYKSDNLPHVQVRNKMRDRQPGSEPQSGDRVPYILCKTWDPRAKAYEKAEDPKYAADNKMDIDYPYYFLNKFINPICDLIEPLFDNPKEEIFGELITRSKPEKRSKLCDYDPKQKRISDIFKLKK
;
A
#
# COMPACT_ATOMS: atom_id res chain seq x y z
N GLU A 1 -26.96 41.44 16.96
CA GLU A 1 -27.54 40.46 16.01
C GLU A 1 -26.55 39.34 15.65
N TYR A 2 -25.27 39.65 15.41
CA TYR A 2 -24.25 38.63 15.03
C TYR A 2 -24.06 37.56 16.11
N CYS A 3 -23.80 37.96 17.38
CA CYS A 3 -23.66 37.04 18.51
C CYS A 3 -24.91 36.18 18.77
N ILE A 4 -26.11 36.74 18.57
CA ILE A 4 -27.39 36.00 18.71
C ILE A 4 -27.47 34.93 17.61
N LYS A 5 -27.08 35.28 16.39
CA LYS A 5 -27.08 34.35 15.25
C LYS A 5 -26.06 33.22 15.44
N ASP A 6 -24.87 33.54 15.92
CA ASP A 6 -23.82 32.55 16.20
C ASP A 6 -24.21 31.58 17.30
N THR A 7 -24.89 32.06 18.35
CA THR A 7 -25.44 31.25 19.45
C THR A 7 -26.58 30.35 18.99
N LEU A 8 -27.43 30.81 18.07
CA LEU A 8 -28.57 30.04 17.55
C LEU A 8 -28.16 28.96 16.54
N LEU A 9 -27.08 29.18 15.77
CA LEU A 9 -26.62 28.23 14.74
C LEU A 9 -26.28 26.86 15.31
N PRO A 10 -25.48 26.69 16.39
CA PRO A 10 -25.20 25.39 17.01
C PRO A 10 -26.49 24.68 17.46
N HIS A 11 -27.43 25.36 18.06
CA HIS A 11 -28.72 24.78 18.46
C HIS A 11 -29.51 24.25 17.26
N ARG A 12 -29.59 25.03 16.18
CA ARG A 12 -30.25 24.61 14.94
C ARG A 12 -29.55 23.42 14.29
N LEU A 13 -28.20 23.38 14.31
CA LEU A 13 -27.42 22.24 13.81
C LEU A 13 -27.68 20.98 14.63
N LEU A 14 -27.61 21.04 15.95
CA LEU A 14 -27.90 19.92 16.84
C LEU A 14 -29.31 19.36 16.62
N SER A 15 -30.32 20.26 16.47
CA SER A 15 -31.70 19.87 16.18
C SER A 15 -31.84 19.24 14.80
N LYS A 16 -31.27 19.86 13.75
CA LYS A 16 -31.35 19.38 12.37
C LYS A 16 -30.65 18.01 12.16
N LEU A 17 -29.53 17.79 12.84
CA LEU A 17 -28.76 16.53 12.79
C LEU A 17 -29.32 15.50 13.79
N CYS A 18 -30.35 15.81 14.58
CA CYS A 18 -30.87 14.94 15.63
C CYS A 18 -29.77 14.42 16.58
N THR A 19 -28.72 15.22 16.82
CA THR A 19 -27.48 14.79 17.49
C THR A 19 -27.74 14.26 18.90
N LEU A 20 -28.56 14.95 19.68
CA LEU A 20 -28.88 14.55 21.05
C LEU A 20 -29.62 13.20 21.09
N ILE A 21 -30.59 13.00 20.19
CA ILE A 21 -31.33 11.74 20.08
C ILE A 21 -30.42 10.60 19.71
N ASN A 22 -29.54 10.83 18.73
CA ASN A 22 -28.56 9.83 18.28
C ASN A 22 -27.59 9.45 19.41
N LEU A 23 -27.11 10.41 20.19
CA LEU A 23 -26.24 10.16 21.34
C LEU A 23 -27.00 9.40 22.46
N LEU A 24 -28.25 9.77 22.76
CA LEU A 24 -29.07 9.05 23.75
C LEU A 24 -29.31 7.60 23.37
N GLU A 25 -29.66 7.32 22.09
CA GLU A 25 -29.86 5.95 21.62
C GLU A 25 -28.56 5.17 21.60
N MET A 26 -27.44 5.81 21.29
CA MET A 26 -26.10 5.18 21.38
C MET A 26 -25.73 4.86 22.84
N ALA A 27 -25.99 5.79 23.80
CA ALA A 27 -25.71 5.55 25.21
C ALA A 27 -26.53 4.38 25.75
N LYS A 28 -27.82 4.28 25.39
CA LYS A 28 -28.70 3.17 25.75
C LYS A 28 -28.21 1.85 25.14
N ALA A 29 -27.84 1.85 23.85
CA ALA A 29 -27.37 0.66 23.14
C ALA A 29 -26.07 0.10 23.71
N THR A 30 -25.18 0.96 24.19
CA THR A 30 -23.80 0.61 24.58
C THR A 30 -23.56 0.62 26.09
N TRP A 31 -24.57 0.97 26.90
CA TRP A 31 -24.50 1.02 28.37
C TRP A 31 -23.39 1.91 28.92
N VAL A 32 -23.19 3.08 28.30
CA VAL A 32 -22.21 4.08 28.75
C VAL A 32 -22.88 5.42 29.09
N PRO A 33 -22.32 6.22 30.00
CA PRO A 33 -22.75 7.58 30.22
C PRO A 33 -22.66 8.43 28.95
N LEU A 34 -23.58 9.41 28.81
CA LEU A 34 -23.62 10.25 27.61
C LEU A 34 -22.30 11.00 27.35
N CYS A 35 -21.63 11.48 28.43
CA CYS A 35 -20.34 12.16 28.33
C CYS A 35 -19.26 11.28 27.68
N TYR A 36 -19.24 9.96 27.88
CA TYR A 36 -18.29 9.06 27.27
C TYR A 36 -18.42 8.96 25.74
N LEU A 37 -19.62 9.25 25.21
CA LEU A 37 -19.81 9.24 23.75
C LEU A 37 -19.11 10.42 23.06
N VAL A 38 -18.89 11.50 23.80
CA VAL A 38 -18.22 12.71 23.32
C VAL A 38 -16.73 12.70 23.66
N GLU A 39 -16.38 12.30 24.88
CA GLU A 39 -15.03 12.41 25.43
C GLU A 39 -14.14 11.18 25.16
N ARG A 40 -14.74 10.02 24.86
CA ARG A 40 -14.03 8.76 24.72
C ARG A 40 -14.25 8.08 23.36
N GLY A 41 -13.27 7.30 22.92
CA GLY A 41 -13.34 6.54 21.66
C GLY A 41 -14.32 5.35 21.69
N GLN A 42 -14.36 4.57 20.60
CA GLN A 42 -15.32 3.46 20.45
C GLN A 42 -15.08 2.29 21.43
N GLN A 43 -13.86 2.11 21.92
CA GLN A 43 -13.49 0.97 22.75
C GLN A 43 -14.30 0.87 24.05
N ILE A 44 -14.57 1.98 24.71
CA ILE A 44 -15.33 1.98 25.98
C ILE A 44 -16.74 1.43 25.80
N LYS A 45 -17.35 1.63 24.64
CA LYS A 45 -18.70 1.16 24.31
C LYS A 45 -18.74 -0.38 24.24
N VAL A 46 -17.78 -0.97 23.53
CA VAL A 46 -17.67 -2.43 23.40
C VAL A 46 -17.30 -3.06 24.73
N PHE A 47 -16.35 -2.46 25.45
CA PHE A 47 -15.94 -2.92 26.78
C PHE A 47 -17.10 -2.96 27.77
N SER A 48 -17.95 -1.92 27.81
CA SER A 48 -19.14 -1.87 28.68
C SER A 48 -20.14 -2.99 28.34
N GLN A 49 -20.43 -3.18 27.04
CA GLN A 49 -21.33 -4.26 26.60
C GLN A 49 -20.77 -5.65 26.95
N LEU A 50 -19.47 -5.85 26.75
CA LEU A 50 -18.80 -7.12 27.04
C LEU A 50 -18.80 -7.42 28.55
N THR A 51 -18.49 -6.43 29.37
CA THR A 51 -18.48 -6.56 30.85
C THR A 51 -19.90 -6.84 31.39
N LYS A 52 -20.92 -6.16 30.84
CA LYS A 52 -22.33 -6.45 31.19
C LYS A 52 -22.69 -7.90 30.85
N LYS A 53 -22.37 -8.33 29.63
CA LYS A 53 -22.70 -9.70 29.18
C LYS A 53 -21.90 -10.77 29.95
N ALA A 54 -20.64 -10.49 30.27
CA ALA A 54 -19.79 -11.35 31.10
C ALA A 54 -20.41 -11.55 32.48
N LYS A 55 -20.88 -10.46 33.13
CA LYS A 55 -21.59 -10.54 34.41
C LYS A 55 -22.85 -11.39 34.32
N GLU A 56 -23.68 -11.21 33.29
CA GLU A 56 -24.89 -11.99 33.05
C GLU A 56 -24.62 -13.52 32.89
N MET A 57 -23.50 -13.84 32.24
CA MET A 57 -23.10 -15.24 31.98
C MET A 57 -22.18 -15.83 33.07
N GLY A 58 -21.85 -15.08 34.12
CA GLY A 58 -20.99 -15.53 35.24
C GLY A 58 -19.50 -15.57 34.94
N TYR A 59 -19.03 -14.84 33.92
CA TYR A 59 -17.60 -14.74 33.58
C TYR A 59 -16.92 -13.57 34.30
N LEU A 60 -15.65 -13.75 34.65
CA LEU A 60 -14.76 -12.69 35.13
C LEU A 60 -13.99 -12.08 33.96
N VAL A 61 -13.93 -10.76 33.93
CA VAL A 61 -13.13 -10.03 32.92
C VAL A 61 -11.77 -9.69 33.54
N PRO A 62 -10.65 -10.14 32.95
CA PRO A 62 -9.32 -9.88 33.49
C PRO A 62 -8.94 -8.40 33.34
N THR A 63 -8.13 -7.89 34.25
CA THR A 63 -7.42 -6.62 34.10
C THR A 63 -6.10 -6.88 33.39
N ILE A 64 -5.89 -6.22 32.27
CA ILE A 64 -4.61 -6.30 31.51
C ILE A 64 -3.79 -5.07 31.86
N GLU A 65 -2.54 -5.25 32.30
CA GLU A 65 -1.62 -4.15 32.56
C GLU A 65 -1.21 -3.46 31.26
N TRP A 66 -1.17 -2.12 31.28
CA TRP A 66 -0.75 -1.31 30.14
C TRP A 66 0.69 -1.64 29.77
N GLY A 67 0.92 -2.11 28.55
CA GLY A 67 2.24 -2.46 28.03
C GLY A 67 2.52 -3.95 27.87
N GLN A 68 1.69 -4.85 28.41
CA GLN A 68 1.77 -6.29 28.16
C GLN A 68 0.97 -6.75 26.93
N GLY A 69 0.54 -5.81 26.08
CA GLY A 69 -0.14 -6.13 24.83
C GLY A 69 0.75 -6.94 23.90
N ILE A 70 0.17 -7.98 23.32
CA ILE A 70 0.81 -8.85 22.34
C ILE A 70 1.38 -7.99 21.22
N VAL A 71 2.70 -8.06 21.01
CA VAL A 71 3.46 -7.28 20.03
C VAL A 71 3.18 -7.76 18.59
N ASP A 72 2.58 -8.93 18.42
CA ASP A 72 2.28 -9.53 17.13
C ASP A 72 1.07 -8.86 16.48
N GLY A 73 1.30 -8.20 15.35
CA GLY A 73 0.25 -7.74 14.46
C GLY A 73 -0.56 -8.92 13.91
N TYR A 74 -1.81 -8.68 13.53
CA TYR A 74 -2.60 -9.65 12.80
C TYR A 74 -3.11 -9.02 11.51
N GLU A 75 -3.54 -9.89 10.63
CA GLU A 75 -3.90 -9.59 9.27
C GLU A 75 -5.29 -8.96 9.12
N GLY A 76 -5.37 -7.89 8.29
CA GLY A 76 -6.60 -7.23 7.89
C GLY A 76 -7.37 -7.94 6.74
N ALA A 77 -8.27 -7.21 6.13
CA ALA A 77 -9.13 -7.66 5.02
C ALA A 77 -8.41 -7.71 3.67
N THR A 78 -8.87 -8.59 2.75
CA THR A 78 -8.43 -8.66 1.34
C THR A 78 -9.19 -7.65 0.46
N VAL A 79 -8.53 -6.96 -0.47
CA VAL A 79 -9.13 -6.13 -1.55
C VAL A 79 -8.65 -6.65 -2.92
N LEU A 80 -9.55 -7.10 -3.83
CA LEU A 80 -9.21 -7.61 -5.18
C LEU A 80 -8.76 -6.47 -6.12
N GLU A 81 -8.03 -6.77 -7.26
CA GLU A 81 -7.47 -5.76 -8.18
C GLU A 81 -8.50 -4.96 -8.99
N ALA A 82 -8.24 -3.65 -9.16
CA ALA A 82 -9.03 -2.80 -10.03
C ALA A 82 -8.51 -2.88 -11.49
N GLN A 83 -9.26 -3.49 -12.39
CA GLN A 83 -9.02 -3.29 -13.80
C GLN A 83 -9.52 -1.88 -14.17
N LYS A 84 -8.58 -0.91 -14.28
CA LYS A 84 -8.92 0.47 -14.69
C LYS A 84 -9.65 0.46 -16.02
N GLY A 85 -10.60 1.33 -16.19
CA GLY A 85 -11.31 1.47 -17.45
C GLY A 85 -12.63 2.21 -17.30
N ALA A 86 -13.16 2.58 -18.46
CA ALA A 86 -14.50 3.08 -18.63
C ALA A 86 -15.38 1.88 -19.01
N TYR A 87 -16.28 1.49 -18.12
CA TYR A 87 -17.19 0.37 -18.34
C TYR A 87 -18.57 0.90 -18.72
N TYR A 88 -18.94 0.68 -19.97
CA TYR A 88 -20.28 0.95 -20.49
C TYR A 88 -21.11 -0.34 -20.56
N THR A 89 -20.75 -1.31 -19.72
CA THR A 89 -21.51 -2.49 -19.32
C THR A 89 -21.85 -2.38 -17.84
N PRO A 90 -23.02 -2.88 -17.37
CA PRO A 90 -23.37 -2.80 -15.96
C PRO A 90 -22.38 -3.58 -15.07
N ILE A 91 -21.90 -2.94 -14.00
CA ILE A 91 -21.05 -3.55 -12.99
C ILE A 91 -21.85 -3.76 -11.71
N THR A 92 -21.98 -5.00 -11.29
CA THR A 92 -22.75 -5.42 -10.12
C THR A 92 -21.85 -5.46 -8.88
N ALA A 93 -22.27 -4.78 -7.83
CA ALA A 93 -21.58 -4.81 -6.54
C ALA A 93 -22.24 -5.80 -5.59
N LEU A 94 -21.51 -6.86 -5.23
CA LEU A 94 -21.90 -7.83 -4.21
C LEU A 94 -21.17 -7.51 -2.90
N ASP A 95 -21.92 -7.40 -1.81
CA ASP A 95 -21.38 -7.08 -0.47
C ASP A 95 -21.97 -8.00 0.61
N PHE A 96 -21.18 -8.28 1.63
CA PHE A 96 -21.62 -9.11 2.75
C PHE A 96 -22.34 -8.28 3.83
N GLU A 97 -23.53 -8.70 4.25
CA GLU A 97 -24.23 -8.05 5.35
C GLU A 97 -23.43 -8.14 6.65
N ALA A 98 -22.81 -7.02 7.06
CA ALA A 98 -22.00 -6.94 8.28
C ALA A 98 -20.97 -8.09 8.38
N LEU A 99 -20.06 -8.19 7.39
CA LEU A 99 -19.13 -9.31 7.19
C LEU A 99 -18.49 -9.81 8.50
N TYR A 100 -17.70 -8.98 9.18
CA TYR A 100 -16.96 -9.41 10.38
C TYR A 100 -17.87 -9.79 11.56
N PRO A 101 -18.90 -9.02 11.93
CA PRO A 101 -19.88 -9.45 12.91
C PRO A 101 -20.56 -10.78 12.56
N SER A 102 -20.89 -11.00 11.29
CA SER A 102 -21.54 -12.24 10.84
C SER A 102 -20.60 -13.45 10.91
N ILE A 103 -19.31 -13.26 10.57
CA ILE A 103 -18.28 -14.29 10.75
C ILE A 103 -18.10 -14.64 12.22
N MET A 104 -17.97 -13.66 13.12
CA MET A 104 -17.81 -13.88 14.55
C MET A 104 -18.98 -14.66 15.13
N MET A 105 -20.22 -14.38 14.70
CA MET A 105 -21.42 -15.15 15.09
C MET A 105 -21.44 -16.55 14.49
N GLY A 106 -21.21 -16.68 13.18
CA GLY A 106 -21.32 -17.95 12.46
C GLY A 106 -20.28 -18.98 12.87
N HIS A 107 -19.09 -18.52 13.22
CA HIS A 107 -17.95 -19.36 13.60
C HIS A 107 -17.60 -19.30 15.09
N ASN A 108 -18.51 -18.78 15.90
CA ASN A 108 -18.41 -18.71 17.36
C ASN A 108 -17.04 -18.14 17.87
N LEU A 109 -16.54 -17.09 17.24
CA LEU A 109 -15.24 -16.49 17.56
C LEU A 109 -15.35 -15.59 18.78
N CYS A 110 -14.87 -16.05 19.92
CA CYS A 110 -15.01 -15.36 21.21
C CYS A 110 -13.85 -15.67 22.16
N TYR A 111 -13.65 -14.83 23.18
CA TYR A 111 -12.73 -15.07 24.29
C TYR A 111 -13.06 -16.39 25.01
N SER A 112 -14.36 -16.67 25.21
CA SER A 112 -14.83 -17.84 25.96
C SER A 112 -14.80 -19.16 25.15
N THR A 113 -14.51 -19.10 23.85
CA THR A 113 -14.47 -20.27 22.96
C THR A 113 -13.09 -20.57 22.40
N LEU A 114 -12.13 -19.65 22.60
CA LEU A 114 -10.75 -19.83 22.17
C LEU A 114 -10.08 -20.93 23.01
N ILE A 115 -9.52 -21.91 22.33
CA ILE A 115 -8.77 -23.00 22.98
C ILE A 115 -7.35 -22.55 23.27
N MET A 116 -7.02 -22.39 24.53
CA MET A 116 -5.69 -22.03 25.02
C MET A 116 -4.89 -23.25 25.49
N ASP A 117 -5.57 -24.30 25.95
CA ASP A 117 -4.96 -25.55 26.44
C ASP A 117 -5.34 -26.70 25.50
N PRO A 118 -4.34 -27.42 24.92
CA PRO A 118 -4.57 -28.56 24.04
C PRO A 118 -5.38 -29.71 24.68
N VAL A 119 -5.52 -29.73 25.98
CA VAL A 119 -6.32 -30.76 26.69
C VAL A 119 -7.76 -30.81 26.18
N TYR A 120 -8.34 -29.67 25.79
CA TYR A 120 -9.70 -29.58 25.26
C TYR A 120 -9.86 -30.18 23.87
N GLU A 121 -8.76 -30.48 23.18
CA GLU A 121 -8.76 -31.17 21.88
C GLU A 121 -8.87 -32.69 22.04
N ASN A 122 -8.71 -33.19 23.26
CA ASN A 122 -8.77 -34.64 23.53
C ASN A 122 -10.22 -35.16 23.49
N LYS A 123 -10.60 -35.73 22.36
CA LYS A 123 -11.93 -36.31 22.14
C LYS A 123 -12.32 -37.42 23.13
N LYS A 124 -11.37 -38.05 23.83
CA LYS A 124 -11.68 -39.01 24.88
C LYS A 124 -12.18 -38.32 26.15
N LEU A 125 -11.66 -37.11 26.45
CA LEU A 125 -12.10 -36.35 27.62
C LEU A 125 -13.30 -35.47 27.33
N TYR A 126 -13.35 -34.92 26.10
CA TYR A 126 -14.37 -33.96 25.64
C TYR A 126 -15.02 -34.42 24.33
N PRO A 127 -15.77 -35.56 24.32
CA PRO A 127 -16.30 -36.13 23.07
C PRO A 127 -17.32 -35.27 22.35
N ASN A 128 -17.99 -34.37 23.06
CA ASN A 128 -19.07 -33.53 22.53
C ASN A 128 -18.61 -32.13 22.08
N LEU A 129 -17.34 -31.80 22.20
CA LEU A 129 -16.85 -30.51 21.72
C LEU A 129 -16.61 -30.52 20.20
N GLU A 130 -17.31 -29.62 19.50
CA GLU A 130 -17.06 -29.33 18.11
C GLU A 130 -16.03 -28.21 18.01
N ILE A 131 -14.92 -28.47 17.32
CA ILE A 131 -13.81 -27.54 17.20
C ILE A 131 -13.61 -27.19 15.75
N GLU A 132 -13.54 -25.85 15.44
CA GLU A 132 -13.17 -25.32 14.14
C GLU A 132 -11.79 -24.66 14.24
N THR A 133 -10.93 -24.91 13.22
CA THR A 133 -9.53 -24.43 13.20
C THR A 133 -9.37 -23.29 12.21
N PHE A 134 -8.69 -22.21 12.64
CA PHE A 134 -8.35 -21.03 11.84
C PHE A 134 -6.84 -20.80 11.93
N GLY A 135 -6.08 -21.31 10.94
CA GLY A 135 -4.63 -21.29 11.02
C GLY A 135 -4.12 -22.01 12.26
N LYS A 136 -3.45 -21.29 13.15
CA LYS A 136 -2.96 -21.83 14.45
C LYS A 136 -3.99 -21.76 15.58
N PHE A 137 -5.14 -21.13 15.39
CA PHE A 137 -6.14 -20.91 16.44
C PHE A 137 -7.33 -21.84 16.29
N LYS A 138 -7.88 -22.28 17.42
CA LYS A 138 -9.01 -23.22 17.49
C LYS A 138 -10.09 -22.66 18.40
N PHE A 139 -11.35 -22.82 17.96
CA PHE A 139 -12.51 -22.32 18.68
C PHE A 139 -13.57 -23.38 18.80
N VAL A 140 -14.18 -23.48 19.98
CA VAL A 140 -15.31 -24.38 20.25
C VAL A 140 -16.57 -23.78 19.62
N GLN A 141 -17.32 -24.60 18.85
CA GLN A 141 -18.44 -24.14 18.04
C GLN A 141 -19.79 -24.26 18.73
N ASN A 142 -20.00 -25.31 19.53
CA ASN A 142 -21.28 -25.74 20.08
C ASN A 142 -21.52 -25.31 21.54
N VAL A 143 -20.95 -24.17 21.96
CA VAL A 143 -21.17 -23.59 23.30
C VAL A 143 -21.61 -22.11 23.20
N PRO A 144 -22.43 -21.63 24.13
CA PRO A 144 -22.79 -20.22 24.22
C PRO A 144 -21.55 -19.35 24.48
N SER A 145 -21.52 -18.17 23.89
CA SER A 145 -20.34 -17.28 23.96
C SER A 145 -20.70 -15.80 24.04
N LEU A 146 -19.80 -14.99 24.59
CA LEU A 146 -20.04 -13.57 24.90
C LEU A 146 -20.25 -12.71 23.64
N ILE A 147 -19.26 -12.67 22.74
CA ILE A 147 -19.29 -11.80 21.55
C ILE A 147 -20.42 -12.16 20.59
N PRO A 148 -20.59 -13.43 20.17
CA PRO A 148 -21.71 -13.84 19.33
C PRO A 148 -23.08 -13.52 19.92
N SER A 149 -23.26 -13.66 21.25
CA SER A 149 -24.52 -13.29 21.92
C SER A 149 -24.79 -11.79 21.82
N ILE A 150 -23.83 -10.94 22.15
CA ILE A 150 -23.95 -9.47 22.01
C ILE A 150 -24.28 -9.07 20.57
N LEU A 151 -23.56 -9.63 19.59
CA LEU A 151 -23.77 -9.31 18.18
C LEU A 151 -25.15 -9.75 17.69
N SER A 152 -25.63 -10.93 18.14
CA SER A 152 -26.96 -11.44 17.81
C SER A 152 -28.07 -10.53 18.36
N GLU A 153 -27.97 -10.11 19.61
CA GLU A 153 -28.91 -9.18 20.23
C GLU A 153 -28.92 -7.82 19.48
N LEU A 154 -27.74 -7.27 19.18
CA LEU A 154 -27.65 -6.01 18.44
C LEU A 154 -28.21 -6.12 17.02
N LYS A 155 -28.01 -7.27 16.33
CA LYS A 155 -28.59 -7.54 15.00
C LYS A 155 -30.13 -7.59 15.08
N GLN A 156 -30.69 -8.23 16.09
CA GLN A 156 -32.14 -8.27 16.30
C GLN A 156 -32.72 -6.87 16.60
N PHE A 157 -32.09 -6.10 17.49
CA PHE A 157 -32.50 -4.75 17.81
C PHE A 157 -32.44 -3.82 16.59
N ARG A 158 -31.40 -3.95 15.76
CA ARG A 158 -31.29 -3.21 14.50
C ARG A 158 -32.41 -3.57 13.53
N LYS A 159 -32.73 -4.87 13.38
CA LYS A 159 -33.82 -5.33 12.53
C LYS A 159 -35.15 -4.77 12.98
N GLN A 160 -35.43 -4.75 14.29
CA GLN A 160 -36.64 -4.15 14.86
C GLN A 160 -36.67 -2.63 14.61
N ALA A 161 -35.58 -1.91 14.88
CA ALA A 161 -35.51 -0.46 14.65
C ALA A 161 -35.72 -0.09 13.17
N LYS A 162 -35.24 -0.91 12.22
CA LYS A 162 -35.53 -0.72 10.78
C LYS A 162 -37.01 -0.91 10.44
N LYS A 163 -37.68 -1.90 11.05
CA LYS A 163 -39.12 -2.09 10.88
C LYS A 163 -39.92 -0.90 11.43
N ASP A 164 -39.56 -0.46 12.63
CA ASP A 164 -40.23 0.68 13.29
C ASP A 164 -40.02 1.98 12.48
N MET A 165 -38.80 2.16 11.91
CA MET A 165 -38.48 3.26 11.01
C MET A 165 -39.32 3.25 9.72
N ALA A 166 -39.53 2.08 9.14
CA ALA A 166 -40.35 1.93 7.92
C ALA A 166 -41.81 2.26 8.13
N ASN A 167 -42.30 2.03 9.35
CA ASN A 167 -43.72 2.31 9.77
C ASN A 167 -43.90 3.69 10.38
N SER A 168 -42.88 4.54 10.40
CA SER A 168 -42.90 5.86 11.06
C SER A 168 -42.67 7.00 10.07
N THR A 169 -43.12 8.20 10.41
CA THR A 169 -42.89 9.43 9.64
C THR A 169 -42.33 10.55 10.50
N GLY A 170 -41.80 11.61 9.88
CA GLY A 170 -41.30 12.82 10.58
C GLY A 170 -40.18 12.50 11.59
N SER A 171 -40.21 13.18 12.73
CA SER A 171 -39.20 13.09 13.80
C SER A 171 -39.05 11.66 14.37
N LEU A 172 -40.12 10.89 14.38
CA LEU A 172 -40.09 9.50 14.86
C LEU A 172 -39.28 8.59 13.92
N LYS A 173 -39.39 8.80 12.62
CA LYS A 173 -38.60 8.12 11.63
C LYS A 173 -37.10 8.44 11.79
N GLU A 174 -36.75 9.70 12.02
CA GLU A 174 -35.37 10.13 12.30
C GLU A 174 -34.83 9.52 13.60
N MET A 175 -35.62 9.42 14.64
CA MET A 175 -35.25 8.74 15.89
C MET A 175 -34.93 7.25 15.65
N TYR A 176 -35.78 6.52 14.92
CA TYR A 176 -35.50 5.10 14.62
C TYR A 176 -34.31 4.93 13.65
N ASN A 177 -34.10 5.89 12.76
CA ASN A 177 -32.89 5.93 11.93
C ASN A 177 -31.63 6.07 12.79
N GLY A 178 -31.62 7.02 13.74
CA GLY A 178 -30.52 7.16 14.70
C GLY A 178 -30.28 5.87 15.50
N LYS A 179 -31.35 5.22 15.96
CA LYS A 179 -31.31 3.99 16.74
C LYS A 179 -30.71 2.83 15.93
N GLN A 180 -31.13 2.59 14.69
CA GLN A 180 -30.58 1.52 13.85
C GLN A 180 -29.10 1.78 13.48
N LEU A 181 -28.72 3.06 13.29
CA LEU A 181 -27.32 3.44 13.06
C LEU A 181 -26.46 3.21 14.29
N ALA A 182 -26.95 3.51 15.49
CA ALA A 182 -26.27 3.22 16.75
C ALA A 182 -25.94 1.74 16.89
N TYR A 183 -26.89 0.85 16.60
CA TYR A 183 -26.65 -0.59 16.59
C TYR A 183 -25.65 -1.02 15.53
N LYS A 184 -25.74 -0.47 14.30
CA LYS A 184 -24.77 -0.76 13.22
C LYS A 184 -23.33 -0.40 13.62
N ILE A 185 -23.15 0.80 14.18
CA ILE A 185 -21.82 1.28 14.61
C ILE A 185 -21.29 0.41 15.75
N SER A 186 -22.13 0.07 16.73
CA SER A 186 -21.73 -0.77 17.85
C SER A 186 -21.29 -2.18 17.38
N MET A 187 -22.05 -2.82 16.49
CA MET A 187 -21.68 -4.12 15.93
C MET A 187 -20.33 -4.08 15.21
N ASN A 188 -20.12 -3.09 14.34
CA ASN A 188 -18.89 -2.97 13.56
C ASN A 188 -17.66 -2.64 14.42
N SER A 189 -17.87 -2.01 15.59
CA SER A 189 -16.78 -1.66 16.51
C SER A 189 -16.21 -2.87 17.27
N VAL A 190 -16.94 -3.99 17.36
CA VAL A 190 -16.52 -5.19 18.12
C VAL A 190 -15.26 -5.82 17.52
N TYR A 191 -15.19 -5.95 16.19
CA TYR A 191 -14.00 -6.47 15.52
C TYR A 191 -12.77 -5.58 15.81
N GLY A 192 -12.87 -4.26 15.59
CA GLY A 192 -11.78 -3.33 15.85
C GLY A 192 -11.34 -3.30 17.32
N PHE A 193 -12.26 -3.59 18.25
CA PHE A 193 -11.95 -3.71 19.67
C PHE A 193 -11.02 -4.90 19.96
N THR A 194 -11.28 -6.07 19.40
CA THR A 194 -10.44 -7.26 19.59
C THR A 194 -9.09 -7.17 18.92
N GLY A 195 -9.00 -6.39 17.82
CA GLY A 195 -7.79 -6.21 17.03
C GLY A 195 -6.85 -5.09 17.48
N ALA A 196 -7.29 -4.23 18.38
CA ALA A 196 -6.50 -3.07 18.83
C ALA A 196 -5.39 -3.51 19.81
N SER A 197 -4.14 -3.57 19.38
CA SER A 197 -2.98 -4.01 20.18
C SER A 197 -2.78 -3.24 21.50
N LYS A 198 -3.17 -1.97 21.55
CA LYS A 198 -3.19 -1.11 22.76
C LYS A 198 -4.61 -0.93 23.30
N GLY A 199 -5.50 -1.89 23.04
CA GLY A 199 -6.90 -1.85 23.47
C GLY A 199 -7.09 -2.25 24.93
N MET A 200 -8.35 -2.17 25.40
CA MET A 200 -8.73 -2.55 26.78
C MET A 200 -8.69 -4.07 26.97
N LEU A 201 -9.04 -4.86 25.93
CA LEU A 201 -8.99 -6.33 25.93
C LEU A 201 -8.60 -6.83 24.53
N PRO A 202 -7.32 -6.70 24.12
CA PRO A 202 -6.87 -7.19 22.82
C PRO A 202 -6.92 -8.72 22.74
N CYS A 203 -7.36 -9.26 21.62
CA CYS A 203 -7.37 -10.69 21.34
C CYS A 203 -7.08 -10.94 19.86
N VAL A 204 -5.82 -10.97 19.51
CA VAL A 204 -5.36 -11.23 18.13
C VAL A 204 -5.93 -12.53 17.55
N PRO A 205 -6.05 -13.66 18.29
CA PRO A 205 -6.68 -14.86 17.77
C PRO A 205 -8.07 -14.63 17.16
N ILE A 206 -8.94 -13.86 17.85
CA ILE A 206 -10.30 -13.57 17.36
C ILE A 206 -10.23 -12.70 16.11
N ALA A 207 -9.45 -11.62 16.15
CA ALA A 207 -9.36 -10.66 15.06
C ALA A 207 -8.76 -11.30 13.79
N SER A 208 -7.68 -12.09 13.95
CA SER A 208 -7.02 -12.81 12.86
C SER A 208 -7.94 -13.85 12.23
N SER A 209 -8.62 -14.68 13.04
CA SER A 209 -9.54 -15.70 12.54
C SER A 209 -10.74 -15.09 11.80
N THR A 210 -11.23 -13.94 12.28
CA THR A 210 -12.32 -13.21 11.63
C THR A 210 -11.93 -12.73 10.22
N THR A 211 -10.77 -12.10 10.09
CA THR A 211 -10.31 -11.62 8.77
C THR A 211 -9.93 -12.77 7.84
N MET A 212 -9.28 -13.82 8.36
CA MET A 212 -8.96 -15.01 7.59
C MET A 212 -10.22 -15.62 6.96
N LYS A 213 -11.30 -15.78 7.74
CA LYS A 213 -12.55 -16.32 7.20
C LYS A 213 -13.21 -15.39 6.19
N GLY A 214 -13.15 -14.06 6.42
CA GLY A 214 -13.66 -13.06 5.48
C GLY A 214 -12.98 -13.16 4.12
N ARG A 215 -11.68 -13.35 4.09
CA ARG A 215 -10.90 -13.55 2.87
C ARG A 215 -11.33 -14.80 2.10
N MET A 216 -11.41 -15.92 2.78
CA MET A 216 -11.87 -17.17 2.18
C MET A 216 -13.27 -17.01 1.55
N MET A 217 -14.18 -16.33 2.23
CA MET A 217 -15.54 -16.11 1.72
C MET A 217 -15.56 -15.24 0.46
N ILE A 218 -14.71 -14.21 0.36
CA ILE A 218 -14.58 -13.37 -0.84
C ILE A 218 -14.04 -14.20 -2.00
N GLU A 219 -13.02 -15.01 -1.77
CA GLU A 219 -12.43 -15.89 -2.77
C GLU A 219 -13.42 -16.98 -3.24
N ASP A 220 -14.13 -17.61 -2.32
CA ASP A 220 -15.18 -18.59 -2.62
C ASP A 220 -16.29 -17.95 -3.48
N THR A 221 -16.70 -16.71 -3.16
CA THR A 221 -17.69 -15.95 -3.96
C THR A 221 -17.19 -15.71 -5.37
N LYS A 222 -15.94 -15.22 -5.52
CA LYS A 222 -15.34 -14.98 -6.83
C LYS A 222 -15.30 -16.26 -7.67
N ASN A 223 -14.73 -17.32 -7.11
CA ASN A 223 -14.58 -18.60 -7.81
C ASN A 223 -15.94 -19.20 -8.20
N TYR A 224 -16.96 -19.06 -7.36
CA TYR A 224 -18.30 -19.53 -7.64
C TYR A 224 -18.94 -18.77 -8.78
N VAL A 225 -18.86 -17.42 -8.75
CA VAL A 225 -19.47 -16.57 -9.78
C VAL A 225 -18.81 -16.78 -11.15
N GLU A 226 -17.47 -16.77 -11.23
CA GLU A 226 -16.75 -16.99 -12.47
C GLU A 226 -17.00 -18.38 -13.07
N LYS A 227 -17.24 -19.40 -12.22
CA LYS A 227 -17.49 -20.77 -12.67
C LYS A 227 -18.94 -21.02 -13.12
N HIS A 228 -19.94 -20.42 -12.45
CA HIS A 228 -21.36 -20.77 -12.65
C HIS A 228 -22.14 -19.73 -13.47
N PHE A 229 -21.56 -18.55 -13.70
CA PHE A 229 -22.14 -17.49 -14.53
C PHE A 229 -21.27 -17.28 -15.78
N PRO A 230 -21.60 -17.93 -16.92
CA PRO A 230 -20.81 -17.82 -18.16
C PRO A 230 -20.57 -16.36 -18.56
N GLY A 231 -19.32 -16.01 -18.88
CA GLY A 231 -18.94 -14.67 -19.29
C GLY A 231 -18.78 -13.66 -18.12
N ALA A 232 -19.10 -14.02 -16.87
CA ALA A 232 -18.88 -13.17 -15.71
C ALA A 232 -17.39 -12.97 -15.46
N LYS A 233 -16.99 -11.73 -15.17
CA LYS A 233 -15.59 -11.35 -14.88
C LYS A 233 -15.52 -10.52 -13.62
N VAL A 234 -14.60 -10.87 -12.71
CA VAL A 234 -14.32 -10.07 -11.51
C VAL A 234 -13.19 -9.09 -11.82
N ARG A 235 -13.45 -7.78 -11.67
CA ARG A 235 -12.65 -6.67 -12.21
C ARG A 235 -11.71 -5.97 -11.23
N TYR A 236 -11.08 -6.70 -10.29
CA TYR A 236 -10.26 -6.09 -9.23
C TYR A 236 -9.07 -6.99 -8.76
N GLY A 237 -7.76 -6.56 -8.67
CA GLY A 237 -6.53 -7.32 -8.23
C GLY A 237 -5.12 -6.66 -8.48
N ASP A 238 -3.91 -6.92 -7.79
CA ASP A 238 -2.55 -6.26 -7.85
C ASP A 238 -1.34 -7.20 -8.12
N SER A 239 -0.13 -6.72 -8.63
CA SER A 239 1.04 -7.58 -8.94
C SER A 239 2.42 -6.90 -8.93
N VAL A 240 3.51 -7.69 -8.72
CA VAL A 240 4.94 -7.29 -8.76
C VAL A 240 5.67 -7.88 -9.96
N THR A 241 6.89 -7.36 -10.30
CA THR A 241 7.69 -7.86 -11.42
C THR A 241 8.33 -9.24 -11.14
N PRO A 242 8.62 -10.06 -12.20
CA PRO A 242 9.15 -11.43 -12.05
C PRO A 242 10.50 -11.50 -11.33
N ASP A 243 11.33 -10.50 -11.46
CA ASP A 243 12.66 -10.42 -10.83
C ASP A 243 12.64 -9.91 -9.38
N THR A 244 11.45 -9.80 -8.76
CA THR A 244 11.29 -9.39 -7.37
C THR A 244 11.86 -10.46 -6.43
N PRO A 245 12.89 -10.18 -5.63
CA PRO A 245 13.45 -11.13 -4.69
C PRO A 245 12.58 -11.19 -3.43
N LEU A 246 12.40 -12.40 -2.94
CA LEU A 246 11.69 -12.75 -1.73
C LEU A 246 12.64 -13.34 -0.70
N LEU A 247 12.31 -13.17 0.57
CA LEU A 247 12.93 -13.89 1.66
C LEU A 247 11.96 -14.98 2.10
N ILE A 248 12.33 -16.24 1.87
CA ILE A 248 11.48 -17.40 2.16
C ILE A 248 12.15 -18.36 3.15
N ARG A 249 11.34 -19.25 3.72
CA ARG A 249 11.79 -20.32 4.59
C ARG A 249 11.17 -21.65 4.13
N ARG A 250 12.03 -22.61 3.75
CA ARG A 250 11.64 -23.99 3.43
C ARG A 250 12.29 -24.95 4.41
N ASP A 251 11.52 -25.84 5.02
CA ASP A 251 12.04 -26.84 5.97
C ASP A 251 12.91 -26.24 7.08
N GLY A 252 12.58 -25.00 7.49
CA GLY A 252 13.32 -24.27 8.49
C GLY A 252 14.63 -23.65 8.00
N ILE A 253 14.94 -23.68 6.70
CA ILE A 253 16.10 -23.04 6.08
C ILE A 253 15.65 -21.73 5.41
N ILE A 254 16.33 -20.63 5.72
CA ILE A 254 16.09 -19.32 5.13
C ILE A 254 16.89 -19.18 3.85
N GLU A 255 16.24 -18.74 2.78
CA GLU A 255 16.86 -18.49 1.48
C GLU A 255 16.24 -17.27 0.79
N THR A 256 16.98 -16.68 -0.14
CA THR A 256 16.45 -15.69 -1.06
C THR A 256 16.17 -16.36 -2.41
N CYS A 257 15.04 -16.01 -3.03
CA CYS A 257 14.72 -16.45 -4.38
C CYS A 257 13.93 -15.38 -5.12
N ARG A 258 13.92 -15.41 -6.43
CA ARG A 258 13.03 -14.56 -7.25
C ARG A 258 11.63 -15.15 -7.23
N ILE A 259 10.62 -14.28 -7.32
CA ILE A 259 9.22 -14.73 -7.32
C ILE A 259 8.88 -15.62 -8.52
N ASP A 260 9.53 -15.41 -9.69
CA ASP A 260 9.32 -16.19 -10.90
C ASP A 260 9.97 -17.59 -10.85
N THR A 261 10.93 -17.82 -9.96
CA THR A 261 11.59 -19.13 -9.76
C THR A 261 11.01 -19.94 -8.59
N LEU A 262 10.00 -19.38 -7.93
CA LEU A 262 9.43 -19.96 -6.72
C LEU A 262 8.70 -21.30 -7.00
N ILE A 263 8.05 -21.39 -8.18
CA ILE A 263 7.31 -22.56 -8.66
C ILE A 263 7.55 -22.75 -10.16
N ASN A 264 7.70 -24.01 -10.60
CA ASN A 264 7.83 -24.37 -12.01
C ASN A 264 6.49 -24.79 -12.63
N ASP A 265 5.61 -25.44 -11.85
CA ASP A 265 4.36 -26.00 -12.34
C ASP A 265 3.19 -25.08 -11.98
N TYR A 266 2.57 -24.49 -13.02
CA TYR A 266 1.41 -23.65 -12.88
C TYR A 266 0.18 -24.29 -13.52
N ILE A 267 -0.94 -24.19 -12.84
CA ILE A 267 -2.25 -24.61 -13.34
C ILE A 267 -2.91 -23.39 -14.00
N LYS A 268 -3.23 -23.51 -15.29
CA LYS A 268 -3.97 -22.46 -15.99
C LYS A 268 -5.41 -22.41 -15.52
N ARG A 269 -5.90 -21.21 -15.29
CA ARG A 269 -7.31 -20.94 -15.00
C ARG A 269 -8.01 -20.37 -16.24
N ASP A 270 -9.31 -20.48 -16.26
CA ASP A 270 -10.15 -19.99 -17.37
C ASP A 270 -10.11 -18.46 -17.50
N ASP A 271 -9.76 -17.73 -16.42
CA ASP A 271 -9.57 -16.27 -16.40
C ASP A 271 -8.23 -15.80 -17.00
N GLY A 272 -7.43 -16.73 -17.55
CA GLY A 272 -6.13 -16.43 -18.15
C GLY A 272 -4.99 -16.29 -17.12
N LYS A 273 -5.25 -16.41 -15.81
CA LYS A 273 -4.27 -16.45 -14.75
C LYS A 273 -3.72 -17.87 -14.58
N GLU A 274 -2.52 -17.95 -14.06
CA GLU A 274 -1.87 -19.20 -13.75
C GLU A 274 -1.54 -19.23 -12.26
N ILE A 275 -1.94 -20.29 -11.57
CA ILE A 275 -1.73 -20.45 -10.13
C ILE A 275 -0.84 -21.66 -9.84
N GLY A 276 -0.04 -21.58 -8.81
CA GLY A 276 0.76 -22.68 -8.33
C GLY A 276 0.82 -22.72 -6.81
N PHE A 277 1.13 -23.89 -6.25
CA PHE A 277 1.15 -24.12 -4.82
C PHE A 277 2.56 -24.53 -4.38
N ILE A 278 2.98 -24.04 -3.23
CA ILE A 278 4.28 -24.36 -2.64
C ILE A 278 4.17 -24.48 -1.12
N HIS A 279 4.94 -25.38 -0.56
CA HIS A 279 5.07 -25.52 0.89
C HIS A 279 6.31 -24.73 1.37
N ALA A 280 6.13 -23.42 1.59
CA ALA A 280 7.16 -22.52 2.08
C ALA A 280 6.51 -21.33 2.81
N ASP A 281 7.28 -20.68 3.68
CA ASP A 281 6.90 -19.43 4.32
C ASP A 281 7.61 -18.25 3.65
N VAL A 282 6.97 -17.08 3.56
CA VAL A 282 7.59 -15.82 3.14
C VAL A 282 7.67 -14.85 4.31
N TRP A 283 8.70 -14.02 4.35
CA TRP A 283 8.86 -12.99 5.37
C TRP A 283 7.83 -11.87 5.19
N THR A 284 7.25 -11.39 6.30
CA THR A 284 6.30 -10.28 6.37
C THR A 284 6.68 -9.34 7.53
N GLU A 285 5.95 -8.25 7.74
CA GLU A 285 6.14 -7.40 8.93
C GLU A 285 5.80 -8.11 10.25
N SER A 286 5.14 -9.26 10.18
CA SER A 286 4.77 -10.08 11.34
C SER A 286 5.63 -11.35 11.52
N GLY A 287 6.66 -11.51 10.69
CA GLY A 287 7.51 -12.70 10.66
C GLY A 287 7.25 -13.62 9.47
N PHE A 288 7.75 -14.86 9.51
CA PHE A 288 7.53 -15.84 8.46
C PHE A 288 6.09 -16.36 8.44
N THR A 289 5.43 -16.25 7.29
CA THR A 289 4.03 -16.61 7.07
C THR A 289 3.90 -17.59 5.88
N PRO A 290 3.09 -18.68 5.97
CA PRO A 290 2.93 -19.63 4.89
C PRO A 290 2.45 -19.00 3.58
N ILE A 291 3.06 -19.39 2.47
CA ILE A 291 2.59 -19.07 1.12
C ILE A 291 1.46 -20.02 0.79
N LYS A 292 0.24 -19.49 0.56
CA LYS A 292 -0.92 -20.31 0.20
C LYS A 292 -0.94 -20.65 -1.28
N GLN A 293 -0.63 -19.65 -2.12
CA GLN A 293 -0.53 -19.78 -3.57
C GLN A 293 0.36 -18.71 -4.17
N VAL A 294 0.90 -19.00 -5.32
CA VAL A 294 1.60 -18.04 -6.20
C VAL A 294 0.73 -17.83 -7.42
N ILE A 295 0.50 -16.59 -7.77
CA ILE A 295 -0.34 -16.20 -8.91
C ILE A 295 0.55 -15.49 -9.93
N ARG A 296 0.40 -15.82 -11.22
CA ARG A 296 1.00 -15.04 -12.31
C ARG A 296 0.01 -14.82 -13.44
N HIS A 297 0.15 -13.72 -14.14
CA HIS A 297 -0.62 -13.44 -15.35
C HIS A 297 0.15 -12.50 -16.27
N LYS A 298 -0.17 -12.54 -17.57
CA LYS A 298 0.38 -11.58 -18.53
C LYS A 298 -0.38 -10.25 -18.44
N THR A 299 0.35 -9.14 -18.56
CA THR A 299 -0.23 -7.81 -18.50
C THR A 299 0.50 -6.84 -19.43
N ASN A 300 -0.20 -5.79 -19.86
CA ASN A 300 0.37 -4.69 -20.66
C ASN A 300 0.50 -3.39 -19.83
N LYS A 301 0.63 -3.50 -18.51
CA LYS A 301 0.67 -2.36 -17.60
C LYS A 301 2.06 -1.71 -17.54
N ASN A 302 2.06 -0.45 -17.11
CA ASN A 302 3.26 0.30 -16.82
C ASN A 302 3.91 -0.18 -15.52
N ILE A 303 5.24 -0.26 -15.51
CA ILE A 303 6.02 -0.65 -14.32
C ILE A 303 6.66 0.59 -13.71
N HIS A 304 6.47 0.74 -12.41
CA HIS A 304 7.05 1.80 -11.59
C HIS A 304 8.03 1.23 -10.58
N ARG A 305 9.20 1.84 -10.50
CA ARG A 305 10.19 1.55 -9.48
C ARG A 305 10.08 2.53 -8.34
N VAL A 306 9.93 2.02 -7.14
CA VAL A 306 9.88 2.81 -5.92
C VAL A 306 11.10 2.49 -5.06
N LEU A 307 11.90 3.52 -4.78
CA LEU A 307 13.14 3.42 -4.01
C LEU A 307 13.03 4.22 -2.73
N THR A 308 13.13 3.55 -1.59
CA THR A 308 13.32 4.17 -0.26
C THR A 308 14.81 4.21 0.11
N HIS A 309 15.15 4.62 1.31
CA HIS A 309 16.55 4.53 1.75
C HIS A 309 17.00 3.10 2.02
N THR A 310 16.09 2.20 2.37
CA THR A 310 16.37 0.81 2.78
C THR A 310 15.62 -0.23 1.97
N GLY A 311 14.98 0.13 0.87
CA GLY A 311 14.25 -0.84 0.04
C GLY A 311 13.96 -0.35 -1.37
N ILE A 312 13.75 -1.31 -2.27
CA ILE A 312 13.37 -1.09 -3.67
C ILE A 312 12.36 -2.14 -4.10
N VAL A 313 11.35 -1.72 -4.85
CA VAL A 313 10.37 -2.61 -5.48
C VAL A 313 9.97 -2.09 -6.86
N ASP A 314 9.77 -3.01 -7.80
CA ASP A 314 9.23 -2.74 -9.13
C ASP A 314 7.83 -3.35 -9.19
N VAL A 315 6.83 -2.51 -9.42
CA VAL A 315 5.41 -2.84 -9.31
C VAL A 315 4.62 -2.32 -10.49
N THR A 316 3.49 -2.94 -10.78
CA THR A 316 2.53 -2.38 -11.74
C THR A 316 2.01 -1.03 -11.24
N GLU A 317 1.63 -0.14 -12.16
CA GLU A 317 1.20 1.24 -11.89
C GLU A 317 0.04 1.37 -10.90
N ASP A 318 -0.71 0.31 -10.72
CA ASP A 318 -1.87 0.20 -9.84
C ASP A 318 -1.61 -0.57 -8.55
N HIS A 319 -0.38 -1.07 -8.34
CA HIS A 319 -0.02 -1.86 -7.16
C HIS A 319 -0.22 -1.09 -5.85
N SER A 320 -0.75 -1.79 -4.83
CA SER A 320 -0.94 -1.23 -3.50
C SER A 320 0.36 -1.24 -2.69
N LEU A 321 1.04 -0.11 -2.68
CA LEU A 321 2.10 0.17 -1.71
C LEU A 321 1.47 0.50 -0.37
N LEU A 322 2.12 0.14 0.72
CA LEU A 322 1.68 0.43 2.07
C LEU A 322 2.45 1.61 2.66
N LEU A 323 1.74 2.62 3.14
CA LEU A 323 2.34 3.68 3.96
C LEU A 323 2.70 3.16 5.36
N GLU A 324 3.51 3.91 6.10
CA GLU A 324 3.89 3.61 7.49
C GLU A 324 2.68 3.39 8.42
N ASN A 325 1.56 4.07 8.16
CA ASN A 325 0.29 3.92 8.88
C ASN A 325 -0.58 2.76 8.34
N LYS A 326 -0.03 1.91 7.48
CA LYS A 326 -0.71 0.81 6.76
C LYS A 326 -1.83 1.25 5.81
N GLU A 327 -1.89 2.52 5.46
CA GLU A 327 -2.77 3.02 4.41
C GLU A 327 -2.20 2.62 3.04
N MET A 328 -3.07 2.13 2.17
CA MET A 328 -2.71 1.71 0.82
C MET A 328 -2.66 2.92 -0.13
N VAL A 329 -1.61 3.00 -0.93
CA VAL A 329 -1.39 4.05 -1.93
C VAL A 329 -0.78 3.47 -3.20
N LYS A 330 -1.05 4.07 -4.34
CA LYS A 330 -0.46 3.65 -5.62
C LYS A 330 0.94 4.24 -5.85
N PRO A 331 1.73 3.64 -6.77
CA PRO A 331 2.98 4.24 -7.23
C PRO A 331 2.82 5.65 -7.79
N SER A 332 1.69 5.95 -8.43
CA SER A 332 1.36 7.29 -8.95
C SER A 332 0.97 8.31 -7.87
N GLU A 333 0.55 7.86 -6.70
CA GLU A 333 0.07 8.70 -5.58
C GLU A 333 1.16 9.02 -4.57
N VAL A 334 2.23 8.25 -4.57
CA VAL A 334 3.35 8.50 -3.66
C VAL A 334 4.25 9.61 -4.18
N SER A 335 4.85 10.33 -3.26
CA SER A 335 5.83 11.39 -3.55
C SER A 335 7.10 11.19 -2.74
N ILE A 336 8.19 11.80 -3.22
CA ILE A 336 9.47 11.80 -2.50
C ILE A 336 9.26 12.36 -1.09
N GLY A 337 9.70 11.60 -0.08
CA GLY A 337 9.57 11.96 1.33
C GLY A 337 8.40 11.29 2.07
N MET A 338 7.46 10.63 1.38
CA MET A 338 6.46 9.78 2.03
C MET A 338 7.13 8.54 2.61
N GLY A 339 6.62 8.04 3.75
CA GLY A 339 7.12 6.82 4.42
C GLY A 339 6.32 5.60 3.97
N LEU A 340 7.00 4.53 3.52
CA LEU A 340 6.38 3.24 3.22
C LEU A 340 6.55 2.26 4.39
N LEU A 341 5.67 1.26 4.47
CA LEU A 341 5.76 0.18 5.44
C LEU A 341 7.01 -0.68 5.16
N HIS A 342 7.78 -0.93 6.20
CA HIS A 342 8.95 -1.81 6.20
C HIS A 342 8.73 -2.98 7.15
N GLY A 343 9.37 -4.10 6.86
CA GLY A 343 9.34 -5.30 7.70
C GLY A 343 9.98 -5.10 9.08
N ASN A 344 9.75 -6.05 9.96
CA ASN A 344 10.40 -6.10 11.27
C ASN A 344 11.90 -6.42 11.15
N SER A 345 12.65 -6.16 12.23
CA SER A 345 14.08 -6.38 12.26
C SER A 345 14.47 -7.84 11.96
N ILE A 346 15.26 -8.03 10.91
CA ILE A 346 15.81 -9.32 10.47
C ILE A 346 16.89 -9.85 11.47
N GLU A 347 17.26 -9.06 12.45
CA GLU A 347 18.32 -9.36 13.44
C GLU A 347 17.98 -10.58 14.32
N ALA A 348 16.71 -10.96 14.44
CA ALA A 348 16.23 -12.04 15.33
C ALA A 348 16.27 -13.45 14.71
N PHE A 349 16.83 -13.64 13.50
CA PHE A 349 16.88 -14.97 12.90
C PHE A 349 17.88 -15.88 13.64
N TYR A 350 17.40 -17.05 14.06
CA TYR A 350 18.25 -18.05 14.67
C TYR A 350 19.37 -18.50 13.73
N SER A 351 20.59 -18.61 14.25
CA SER A 351 21.72 -19.22 13.55
C SER A 351 21.67 -20.74 13.70
N LYS A 352 21.99 -21.46 12.63
CA LYS A 352 22.18 -22.91 12.61
C LYS A 352 23.65 -23.24 12.41
N ASP A 353 24.07 -24.41 12.89
CA ASP A 353 25.34 -24.97 12.44
C ASP A 353 25.19 -25.44 10.99
N THR A 354 25.87 -24.78 10.10
CA THR A 354 25.81 -25.04 8.64
C THR A 354 26.99 -25.87 8.16
N GLY A 355 27.89 -26.29 9.06
CA GLY A 355 29.10 -27.06 8.75
C GLY A 355 30.16 -26.27 7.97
N ILE A 356 29.98 -24.96 7.80
CA ILE A 356 30.93 -24.08 7.11
C ILE A 356 31.96 -23.54 8.11
N THR A 357 33.24 -23.65 7.78
CA THR A 357 34.31 -23.05 8.62
C THR A 357 34.48 -21.56 8.34
N ILE A 358 35.13 -20.85 9.25
CA ILE A 358 35.46 -19.42 9.11
C ILE A 358 36.31 -19.19 7.86
N ASP A 359 37.31 -20.05 7.62
CA ASP A 359 38.21 -19.98 6.46
C ASP A 359 37.46 -20.20 5.14
N GLU A 360 36.60 -21.23 5.09
CA GLU A 360 35.76 -21.50 3.93
C GLU A 360 34.79 -20.34 3.67
N ALA A 361 34.14 -19.79 4.69
CA ALA A 361 33.26 -18.64 4.55
C ALA A 361 33.97 -17.41 3.98
N LYS A 362 35.20 -17.15 4.40
CA LYS A 362 36.01 -16.05 3.85
C LYS A 362 36.33 -16.24 2.37
N VAL A 363 36.68 -17.45 1.97
CA VAL A 363 36.91 -17.84 0.54
C VAL A 363 35.61 -17.68 -0.25
N MET A 364 34.49 -18.13 0.30
CA MET A 364 33.15 -18.01 -0.31
C MET A 364 32.76 -16.53 -0.51
N GLY A 365 33.04 -15.68 0.46
CA GLY A 365 32.82 -14.25 0.35
C GLY A 365 33.67 -13.61 -0.74
N PHE A 366 34.95 -13.95 -0.81
CA PHE A 366 35.84 -13.48 -1.87
C PHE A 366 35.34 -13.96 -3.26
N PHE A 367 34.88 -15.22 -3.35
CA PHE A 367 34.29 -15.75 -4.57
C PHE A 367 33.02 -15.02 -4.98
N PHE A 368 32.18 -14.63 -4.04
CA PHE A 368 30.96 -13.85 -4.33
C PHE A 368 31.31 -12.51 -5.01
N GLY A 369 32.41 -11.82 -4.63
CA GLY A 369 32.92 -10.63 -5.32
C GLY A 369 33.62 -11.04 -6.65
N ASP A 370 34.88 -11.41 -6.56
CA ASP A 370 35.82 -11.56 -7.65
C ASP A 370 36.00 -13.01 -8.14
N GLY A 371 35.14 -13.95 -7.72
CA GLY A 371 35.22 -15.35 -8.14
C GLY A 371 34.52 -15.64 -9.48
N SER A 372 34.92 -16.70 -10.14
CA SER A 372 34.27 -17.24 -11.33
C SER A 372 34.43 -18.75 -11.43
N CYS A 373 33.36 -19.45 -11.85
CA CYS A 373 33.41 -20.87 -12.16
C CYS A 373 32.54 -21.21 -13.36
N GLY A 374 32.94 -22.26 -14.06
CA GLY A 374 32.19 -22.71 -15.23
C GLY A 374 32.84 -23.88 -15.94
N THR A 375 32.05 -24.51 -16.81
CA THR A 375 32.46 -25.60 -17.68
C THR A 375 32.25 -25.20 -19.13
N TYR A 376 33.26 -25.36 -19.98
CA TYR A 376 33.21 -24.95 -21.38
C TYR A 376 33.91 -25.94 -22.28
N ARG A 377 33.44 -26.04 -23.53
CA ARG A 377 34.07 -26.86 -24.56
C ARG A 377 35.20 -26.08 -25.24
N CYS A 378 36.38 -26.67 -25.31
CA CYS A 378 37.52 -26.16 -26.06
C CYS A 378 38.06 -27.24 -27.03
N LYS A 379 38.99 -26.87 -27.91
CA LYS A 379 39.59 -27.83 -28.89
C LYS A 379 40.17 -29.10 -28.25
N SER A 380 40.58 -29.04 -26.99
CA SER A 380 41.14 -30.16 -26.21
C SER A 380 40.13 -30.91 -25.34
N GLY A 381 38.81 -30.73 -25.56
CA GLY A 381 37.73 -31.36 -24.78
C GLY A 381 36.97 -30.39 -23.82
N VAL A 382 36.21 -30.97 -22.88
CA VAL A 382 35.49 -30.21 -21.85
C VAL A 382 36.47 -29.83 -20.74
N LYS A 383 36.52 -28.55 -20.39
CA LYS A 383 37.32 -28.03 -19.27
C LYS A 383 36.44 -27.31 -18.24
N SER A 384 36.65 -27.62 -16.96
CA SER A 384 36.03 -26.93 -15.83
C SER A 384 37.07 -26.02 -15.16
N THR A 385 36.65 -24.82 -14.77
CA THR A 385 37.51 -23.89 -14.05
C THR A 385 36.78 -23.27 -12.89
N TRP A 386 37.44 -23.15 -11.78
CA TRP A 386 37.10 -22.33 -10.64
C TRP A 386 38.27 -21.39 -10.38
N ALA A 387 38.00 -20.10 -10.23
CA ALA A 387 39.04 -19.09 -10.06
C ALA A 387 38.56 -17.93 -9.16
N LEU A 388 39.51 -17.41 -8.35
CA LEU A 388 39.44 -16.09 -7.76
C LEU A 388 40.35 -15.15 -8.54
N ASN A 389 39.90 -13.94 -8.81
CA ASN A 389 40.59 -12.97 -9.63
C ASN A 389 40.80 -11.68 -8.80
N ASN A 390 42.00 -11.12 -8.79
CA ASN A 390 42.24 -9.81 -8.19
C ASN A 390 43.54 -9.19 -8.72
N SER A 391 43.62 -7.88 -8.73
CA SER A 391 44.82 -7.13 -9.10
C SER A 391 45.93 -7.19 -8.03
N LYS A 392 45.57 -7.51 -6.79
CA LYS A 392 46.50 -7.63 -5.63
C LYS A 392 46.84 -9.09 -5.38
N LYS A 393 48.09 -9.48 -5.65
CA LYS A 393 48.56 -10.86 -5.50
C LYS A 393 48.56 -11.33 -4.04
N GLU A 394 48.77 -10.44 -3.09
CA GLU A 394 48.74 -10.73 -1.64
C GLU A 394 47.36 -11.21 -1.17
N TYR A 395 46.25 -10.68 -1.70
CA TYR A 395 44.92 -11.14 -1.39
C TYR A 395 44.71 -12.60 -1.85
N LEU A 396 45.15 -12.93 -3.06
CA LEU A 396 45.05 -14.29 -3.55
C LEU A 396 45.97 -15.29 -2.81
N ARG A 397 47.11 -14.83 -2.28
CA ARG A 397 47.96 -15.65 -1.39
C ARG A 397 47.29 -15.95 -0.05
N GLU A 398 46.56 -15.01 0.48
CA GLU A 398 45.77 -15.23 1.69
C GLU A 398 44.65 -16.23 1.41
N MET A 399 43.87 -16.04 0.33
CA MET A 399 42.81 -16.97 -0.06
C MET A 399 43.37 -18.37 -0.37
N GLN A 400 44.56 -18.48 -0.94
CA GLN A 400 45.20 -19.76 -1.19
C GLN A 400 45.45 -20.58 0.08
N LYS A 401 45.80 -19.94 1.18
CA LYS A 401 45.99 -20.60 2.48
C LYS A 401 44.71 -21.09 3.10
N LEU A 402 43.57 -20.38 2.84
CA LEU A 402 42.25 -20.63 3.41
C LEU A 402 41.42 -21.59 2.57
N CYS A 403 41.79 -21.84 1.29
CA CYS A 403 41.05 -22.73 0.40
C CYS A 403 41.07 -24.18 0.93
N PRO A 404 39.89 -24.86 1.01
CA PRO A 404 39.82 -26.25 1.47
C PRO A 404 40.28 -27.28 0.41
N PHE A 405 40.79 -26.84 -0.74
CA PHE A 405 41.27 -27.66 -1.86
C PHE A 405 42.52 -27.04 -2.46
N ASP A 406 43.30 -27.86 -3.22
CA ASP A 406 44.55 -27.41 -3.85
C ASP A 406 44.30 -26.31 -4.90
N THR A 407 45.15 -25.30 -4.86
CA THR A 407 45.03 -24.11 -5.71
C THR A 407 46.40 -23.61 -6.19
N LYS A 408 46.43 -22.93 -7.34
CA LYS A 408 47.63 -22.30 -7.89
C LYS A 408 47.37 -20.90 -8.39
N ILE A 409 48.27 -19.96 -8.05
CA ILE A 409 48.23 -18.59 -8.55
C ILE A 409 48.93 -18.53 -9.92
N TYR A 410 48.24 -17.92 -10.88
CA TYR A 410 48.73 -17.63 -12.21
C TYR A 410 48.83 -16.11 -12.40
N ASP A 411 49.94 -15.69 -12.98
CA ASP A 411 50.14 -14.32 -13.40
C ASP A 411 49.51 -14.09 -14.76
N THR A 412 48.40 -13.38 -14.78
CA THR A 412 47.69 -13.03 -16.01
C THR A 412 47.50 -11.52 -16.15
N ILE A 413 48.33 -10.73 -15.46
CA ILE A 413 48.28 -9.24 -15.45
C ILE A 413 48.36 -8.70 -16.88
N LYS A 414 49.29 -9.20 -17.67
CA LYS A 414 49.50 -8.75 -19.08
C LYS A 414 48.30 -9.01 -19.99
N SER A 415 47.54 -10.09 -19.74
CA SER A 415 46.44 -10.52 -20.62
C SER A 415 45.05 -10.12 -20.11
N SER A 416 44.84 -9.99 -18.78
CA SER A 416 43.54 -9.75 -18.18
C SER A 416 43.51 -8.66 -17.05
N GLY A 417 44.66 -8.04 -16.75
CA GLY A 417 44.79 -7.02 -15.72
C GLY A 417 44.74 -7.55 -14.27
N VAL A 418 44.64 -8.89 -14.08
CA VAL A 418 44.51 -9.51 -12.77
C VAL A 418 45.39 -10.75 -12.61
N TYR A 419 45.72 -11.11 -11.35
CA TYR A 419 46.17 -12.44 -11.01
C TYR A 419 44.98 -13.39 -10.88
N LYS A 420 45.18 -14.69 -11.10
CA LYS A 420 44.15 -15.73 -10.96
C LYS A 420 44.61 -16.83 -10.03
N LEU A 421 43.79 -17.13 -9.02
CA LEU A 421 43.95 -18.31 -8.17
C LEU A 421 43.01 -19.39 -8.69
N ASN A 422 43.52 -20.40 -9.32
CA ASN A 422 42.70 -21.47 -9.91
C ASN A 422 42.76 -22.74 -9.05
N ALA A 423 41.64 -23.44 -8.95
CA ALA A 423 41.55 -24.75 -8.33
C ALA A 423 42.26 -25.79 -9.15
N ARG A 424 42.78 -26.85 -8.49
CA ARG A 424 43.48 -28.00 -9.04
C ARG A 424 42.84 -29.29 -8.53
N GLY A 425 43.14 -30.42 -9.17
CA GLY A 425 42.59 -31.74 -8.82
C GLY A 425 41.20 -31.96 -9.39
N ASN A 426 40.24 -32.35 -8.59
CA ASN A 426 38.84 -32.59 -9.02
C ASN A 426 38.05 -31.27 -9.20
N VAL A 427 38.45 -30.49 -10.22
CA VAL A 427 37.89 -29.14 -10.48
C VAL A 427 36.39 -29.21 -10.84
N LEU A 428 35.91 -30.30 -11.42
CA LEU A 428 34.51 -30.44 -11.82
C LEU A 428 33.60 -30.42 -10.58
N GLU A 429 33.92 -31.18 -9.56
CA GLU A 429 33.17 -31.25 -8.32
C GLU A 429 33.13 -29.88 -7.60
N ILE A 430 34.27 -29.17 -7.57
CA ILE A 430 34.35 -27.81 -7.01
C ILE A 430 33.45 -26.85 -7.81
N VAL A 431 33.50 -26.94 -9.14
CA VAL A 431 32.66 -26.09 -10.02
C VAL A 431 31.17 -26.37 -9.78
N ASP A 432 30.78 -27.64 -9.71
CA ASP A 432 29.38 -28.03 -9.48
C ASP A 432 28.89 -27.56 -8.10
N LYS A 433 29.70 -27.72 -7.03
CA LYS A 433 29.41 -27.18 -5.70
C LYS A 433 29.22 -25.65 -5.73
N TYR A 434 30.16 -24.91 -6.26
CA TYR A 434 30.09 -23.44 -6.26
C TYR A 434 29.04 -22.92 -7.20
N ARG A 435 28.74 -23.63 -8.28
CA ARG A 435 27.69 -23.24 -9.21
C ARG A 435 26.30 -23.38 -8.60
N SER A 436 26.04 -24.50 -7.90
CA SER A 436 24.77 -24.71 -7.19
C SER A 436 24.57 -23.76 -5.99
N LEU A 437 25.64 -23.34 -5.31
CA LEU A 437 25.59 -22.45 -4.18
C LEU A 437 25.44 -20.97 -4.55
N PHE A 438 26.12 -20.53 -5.61
CA PHE A 438 26.32 -19.12 -5.89
C PHE A 438 25.56 -18.59 -7.10
N TYR A 439 24.99 -19.42 -7.97
CA TYR A 439 24.34 -18.94 -9.19
C TYR A 439 22.88 -19.40 -9.27
N ASN A 440 21.98 -18.43 -9.46
CA ASN A 440 20.60 -18.72 -9.79
C ASN A 440 20.43 -19.16 -11.25
N GLU A 441 19.20 -19.48 -11.67
CA GLU A 441 18.88 -19.92 -13.04
C GLU A 441 19.25 -18.88 -14.11
N TYR A 442 19.29 -17.59 -13.74
CA TYR A 442 19.68 -16.47 -14.62
C TYR A 442 21.18 -16.21 -14.65
N ARG A 443 21.98 -17.08 -14.01
CA ARG A 443 23.44 -16.95 -13.86
C ARG A 443 23.87 -15.67 -13.12
N GLU A 444 23.02 -15.16 -12.25
CA GLU A 444 23.37 -14.09 -11.32
C GLU A 444 23.87 -14.70 -10.00
N LYS A 445 24.86 -14.05 -9.37
CA LYS A 445 25.37 -14.52 -8.09
C LYS A 445 24.41 -14.21 -6.96
N VAL A 446 24.14 -15.19 -6.10
CA VAL A 446 23.32 -15.11 -4.91
C VAL A 446 24.13 -15.45 -3.66
N VAL A 447 23.71 -14.95 -2.52
CA VAL A 447 24.30 -15.33 -1.22
C VAL A 447 23.78 -16.74 -0.86
N PRO A 448 24.67 -17.72 -0.65
CA PRO A 448 24.24 -19.08 -0.34
C PRO A 448 23.39 -19.18 0.93
N SER A 449 22.40 -20.06 0.93
CA SER A 449 21.53 -20.30 2.09
C SER A 449 22.32 -20.77 3.33
N CYS A 450 23.40 -21.53 3.14
CA CYS A 450 24.30 -21.94 4.24
C CYS A 450 24.97 -20.73 4.93
N ILE A 451 25.21 -19.63 4.22
CA ILE A 451 25.73 -18.38 4.80
C ILE A 451 24.59 -17.57 5.45
N LEU A 452 23.41 -17.47 4.79
CA LEU A 452 22.26 -16.76 5.36
C LEU A 452 21.81 -17.33 6.72
N ASN A 453 21.97 -18.64 6.93
CA ASN A 453 21.58 -19.34 8.17
C ASN A 453 22.74 -19.53 9.17
N ALA A 454 23.94 -19.09 8.84
CA ALA A 454 25.13 -19.31 9.67
C ALA A 454 25.18 -18.42 10.92
N SER A 455 26.14 -18.75 11.81
CA SER A 455 26.46 -17.95 12.98
C SER A 455 27.09 -16.60 12.59
N HIS A 456 27.02 -15.63 13.50
CA HIS A 456 27.56 -14.27 13.30
C HIS A 456 29.04 -14.29 12.85
N GLY A 457 29.89 -15.18 13.43
CA GLY A 457 31.30 -15.29 13.04
C GLY A 457 31.52 -15.74 11.59
N ILE A 458 30.71 -16.69 11.11
CA ILE A 458 30.73 -17.17 9.72
C ILE A 458 30.26 -16.07 8.76
N ILE A 459 29.18 -15.37 9.11
CA ILE A 459 28.66 -14.25 8.30
C ILE A 459 29.70 -13.13 8.22
N GLN A 460 30.36 -12.81 9.32
CA GLN A 460 31.43 -11.80 9.36
C GLN A 460 32.61 -12.21 8.47
N ALA A 461 33.05 -13.47 8.53
CA ALA A 461 34.12 -13.97 7.67
C ALA A 461 33.77 -13.92 6.16
N PHE A 462 32.54 -14.28 5.82
CA PHE A 462 32.05 -14.13 4.45
C PHE A 462 32.08 -12.68 3.99
N PHE A 463 31.58 -11.76 4.84
CA PHE A 463 31.63 -10.32 4.56
C PHE A 463 33.05 -9.81 4.38
N ASP A 464 33.99 -10.22 5.26
CA ASP A 464 35.39 -9.80 5.18
C ASP A 464 36.04 -10.26 3.86
N GLY A 465 35.76 -11.49 3.43
CA GLY A 465 36.20 -12.01 2.14
C GLY A 465 35.63 -11.22 0.95
N TYR A 466 34.34 -10.94 0.97
CA TYR A 466 33.69 -10.12 -0.06
C TYR A 466 34.26 -8.69 -0.11
N TYR A 467 34.40 -8.07 1.06
CA TYR A 467 34.93 -6.70 1.16
C TYR A 467 36.40 -6.60 0.70
N MET A 468 37.16 -7.65 0.92
CA MET A 468 38.53 -7.76 0.41
C MET A 468 38.56 -7.81 -1.13
N ALA A 469 37.62 -8.51 -1.74
CA ALA A 469 37.52 -8.67 -3.19
C ALA A 469 37.01 -7.36 -3.88
N ASP A 470 35.83 -6.90 -3.51
CA ASP A 470 35.05 -5.90 -4.25
C ASP A 470 34.54 -4.72 -3.37
N GLY A 471 35.04 -4.59 -2.14
CA GLY A 471 34.69 -3.49 -1.25
C GLY A 471 35.38 -2.17 -1.60
N ASP A 472 34.60 -1.05 -1.60
CA ASP A 472 35.15 0.30 -1.77
C ASP A 472 35.80 0.78 -0.46
N LYS A 473 37.08 1.11 -0.55
CA LYS A 473 37.90 1.53 0.61
C LYS A 473 37.88 3.05 0.80
N ASP A 474 36.67 3.63 0.88
CA ASP A 474 36.52 5.07 1.17
C ASP A 474 37.02 5.38 2.59
N GLN A 475 37.84 6.44 2.72
CA GLN A 475 38.48 6.88 3.99
C GLN A 475 37.49 7.46 5.01
N ASN A 476 36.19 7.56 4.65
CA ASN A 476 35.15 8.21 5.46
C ASN A 476 34.41 7.28 6.45
N GLY A 477 34.89 6.08 6.70
CA GLY A 477 34.28 5.14 7.68
C GLY A 477 32.96 4.51 7.26
N TYR A 478 32.57 4.65 5.98
CA TYR A 478 31.42 3.95 5.38
C TYR A 478 31.90 2.78 4.53
N THR A 479 31.21 1.65 4.66
CA THR A 479 31.47 0.48 3.82
C THR A 479 30.52 0.53 2.61
N ARG A 480 31.05 0.69 1.41
CA ARG A 480 30.27 0.70 0.16
C ARG A 480 30.57 -0.53 -0.67
N MET A 481 29.55 -1.04 -1.32
CA MET A 481 29.61 -2.24 -2.16
C MET A 481 28.65 -2.13 -3.34
N ASP A 482 29.08 -2.56 -4.51
CA ASP A 482 28.28 -2.59 -5.73
C ASP A 482 27.95 -4.06 -6.06
N ILE A 483 26.68 -4.46 -5.99
CA ILE A 483 26.22 -5.84 -6.12
C ILE A 483 25.37 -5.95 -7.37
N LYS A 484 25.67 -6.90 -8.24
CA LYS A 484 24.89 -7.19 -9.43
C LYS A 484 23.69 -8.08 -9.11
N GLY A 485 22.50 -7.73 -9.62
CA GLY A 485 21.27 -8.47 -9.45
C GLY A 485 20.49 -8.11 -8.15
N LYS A 486 19.17 -8.14 -8.21
CA LYS A 486 18.31 -7.86 -7.06
C LYS A 486 18.44 -8.90 -5.96
N GLU A 487 18.50 -10.20 -6.33
CA GLU A 487 18.57 -11.32 -5.39
C GLU A 487 19.88 -11.33 -4.60
N GLY A 488 21.03 -11.17 -5.27
CA GLY A 488 22.34 -11.05 -4.61
C GLY A 488 22.39 -9.82 -3.67
N SER A 489 21.79 -8.71 -4.11
CA SER A 489 21.68 -7.50 -3.28
C SER A 489 20.79 -7.73 -2.06
N MET A 490 19.70 -8.50 -2.18
CA MET A 490 18.83 -8.87 -1.06
C MET A 490 19.60 -9.70 -0.03
N GLY A 491 20.32 -10.75 -0.46
CA GLY A 491 21.13 -11.57 0.43
C GLY A 491 22.16 -10.76 1.21
N MET A 492 22.90 -9.86 0.56
CA MET A 492 23.87 -8.99 1.22
C MET A 492 23.21 -7.98 2.18
N TYR A 493 22.02 -7.48 1.83
CA TYR A 493 21.24 -6.63 2.74
C TYR A 493 20.94 -7.36 4.07
N ILE A 494 20.48 -8.61 3.98
CA ILE A 494 20.17 -9.46 5.14
C ILE A 494 21.44 -9.70 5.99
N LEU A 495 22.58 -10.01 5.35
CA LEU A 495 23.84 -10.20 6.09
C LEU A 495 24.25 -8.93 6.84
N GLY A 496 24.12 -7.75 6.21
CA GLY A 496 24.42 -6.47 6.85
C GLY A 496 23.55 -6.22 8.07
N ARG A 497 22.25 -6.49 7.97
CA ARG A 497 21.32 -6.37 9.10
C ARG A 497 21.65 -7.36 10.22
N LYS A 498 21.95 -8.62 9.89
CA LYS A 498 22.38 -9.64 10.88
C LYS A 498 23.69 -9.27 11.59
N LEU A 499 24.59 -8.55 10.94
CA LEU A 499 25.84 -8.01 11.53
C LEU A 499 25.63 -6.70 12.31
N GLY A 500 24.38 -6.21 12.44
CA GLY A 500 24.02 -5.01 13.17
C GLY A 500 24.35 -3.70 12.43
N TYR A 501 24.50 -3.73 11.10
CA TYR A 501 24.68 -2.52 10.31
C TYR A 501 23.35 -1.89 9.89
N ASN A 502 23.32 -0.57 9.85
CA ASN A 502 22.31 0.16 9.08
C ASN A 502 22.71 0.16 7.61
N VAL A 503 21.86 -0.46 6.77
CA VAL A 503 22.12 -0.65 5.35
C VAL A 503 21.25 0.28 4.53
N SER A 504 21.84 1.10 3.67
CA SER A 504 21.10 1.90 2.68
C SER A 504 21.37 1.39 1.27
N ILE A 505 20.33 1.47 0.40
CA ILE A 505 20.36 0.94 -0.97
C ILE A 505 20.24 2.09 -1.96
N ASN A 506 21.06 2.07 -3.02
CA ASN A 506 21.00 2.96 -4.18
C ASN A 506 21.16 2.14 -5.47
N ILE A 507 20.71 2.71 -6.59
CA ILE A 507 20.91 2.15 -7.93
C ILE A 507 21.99 2.97 -8.62
N ARG A 508 22.86 2.31 -9.36
CA ARG A 508 23.83 2.99 -10.19
C ARG A 508 23.18 3.47 -11.48
N CYS A 509 23.29 4.79 -11.77
CA CYS A 509 22.74 5.37 -13.00
C CYS A 509 23.40 4.83 -14.28
N ASP A 510 24.67 4.47 -14.20
CA ASP A 510 25.46 3.93 -15.32
C ASP A 510 25.31 2.41 -15.52
N LYS A 511 24.76 1.69 -14.53
CA LYS A 511 24.55 0.24 -14.53
C LYS A 511 23.25 -0.13 -13.83
N PRO A 512 22.10 -0.13 -14.50
CA PRO A 512 20.77 -0.22 -13.86
C PRO A 512 20.51 -1.53 -13.10
N ASN A 513 21.25 -2.63 -13.39
CA ASN A 513 21.17 -3.89 -12.65
C ASN A 513 22.27 -4.03 -11.57
N VAL A 514 22.89 -2.92 -11.14
CA VAL A 514 23.88 -2.89 -10.07
C VAL A 514 23.38 -2.02 -8.93
N PHE A 515 23.25 -2.64 -7.76
CA PHE A 515 22.72 -2.04 -6.55
C PHE A 515 23.88 -1.69 -5.61
N ARG A 516 23.98 -0.41 -5.25
CA ARG A 516 24.97 0.09 -4.31
C ARG A 516 24.43 0.03 -2.89
N GLN A 517 25.05 -0.75 -2.03
CA GLN A 517 24.77 -0.74 -0.60
C GLN A 517 25.84 0.07 0.14
N THR A 518 25.38 0.81 1.16
CA THR A 518 26.27 1.53 2.10
C THR A 518 25.90 1.08 3.51
N TRP A 519 26.87 0.49 4.20
CA TRP A 519 26.74 -0.07 5.55
C TRP A 519 27.39 0.86 6.57
N THR A 520 26.70 1.12 7.68
CA THR A 520 27.20 1.97 8.77
C THR A 520 26.69 1.48 10.12
N LYS A 521 27.52 1.60 11.15
CA LYS A 521 27.11 1.36 12.56
C LYS A 521 26.54 2.60 13.23
N SER A 522 26.71 3.79 12.63
CA SER A 522 26.13 5.03 13.13
C SER A 522 24.66 5.16 12.76
N THR A 523 23.90 5.96 13.52
CA THR A 523 22.50 6.28 13.24
C THR A 523 22.34 6.89 11.85
N GLN A 524 21.39 6.40 11.06
CA GLN A 524 21.10 6.98 9.76
C GLN A 524 20.54 8.40 9.92
N ARG A 525 21.14 9.36 9.23
CA ARG A 525 20.68 10.77 9.22
C ARG A 525 19.33 10.96 8.53
N LYS A 526 18.96 10.04 7.62
CA LYS A 526 17.70 10.08 6.86
C LYS A 526 16.82 8.93 7.29
N SER A 527 15.51 9.18 7.40
CA SER A 527 14.54 8.14 7.74
C SER A 527 14.62 6.98 6.74
N PRO A 528 14.82 5.73 7.19
CA PRO A 528 15.01 4.55 6.32
C PRO A 528 13.81 4.29 5.41
N ILE A 529 12.59 4.51 5.88
CA ILE A 529 11.33 4.18 5.21
C ILE A 529 10.90 5.21 4.15
N LYS A 530 11.55 6.38 4.08
CA LYS A 530 11.11 7.45 3.18
C LYS A 530 11.55 7.20 1.75
N ILE A 531 10.59 7.42 0.82
CA ILE A 531 10.82 7.39 -0.63
C ILE A 531 11.81 8.48 -1.00
N LYS A 532 12.87 8.10 -1.70
CA LYS A 532 13.90 9.02 -2.22
C LYS A 532 13.90 9.15 -3.73
N LYS A 533 13.34 8.16 -4.46
CA LYS A 533 13.27 8.17 -5.92
C LYS A 533 12.07 7.37 -6.41
N LEU A 534 11.45 7.87 -7.47
CA LEU A 534 10.42 7.19 -8.25
C LEU A 534 10.89 7.19 -9.70
N GLU A 535 10.82 6.03 -10.38
CA GLU A 535 11.23 5.86 -11.78
C GLU A 535 10.16 5.11 -12.55
N TYR A 536 9.88 5.57 -13.75
CA TYR A 536 9.08 4.84 -14.72
C TYR A 536 10.00 3.94 -15.53
N LEU A 537 9.71 2.63 -15.56
CA LEU A 537 10.55 1.63 -16.23
C LEU A 537 10.06 1.23 -17.62
N GLY A 538 8.90 1.73 -18.05
CA GLY A 538 8.26 1.36 -19.30
C GLY A 538 7.09 0.41 -19.09
N GLN A 539 6.42 0.05 -20.19
CA GLN A 539 5.34 -0.91 -20.25
C GLN A 539 5.90 -2.33 -20.36
N THR A 540 5.26 -3.31 -19.71
CA THR A 540 5.61 -4.73 -19.82
C THR A 540 4.53 -5.48 -20.58
N ASP A 541 4.92 -6.42 -21.43
CA ASP A 541 4.04 -7.42 -22.08
C ASP A 541 4.22 -8.83 -21.48
N GLY A 542 4.98 -8.92 -20.39
CA GLY A 542 5.37 -10.15 -19.71
C GLY A 542 4.43 -10.57 -18.58
N TYR A 543 4.87 -11.60 -17.88
CA TYR A 543 4.22 -12.04 -16.65
C TYR A 543 4.50 -11.07 -15.51
N VAL A 544 3.51 -10.89 -14.66
CA VAL A 544 3.59 -10.27 -13.34
C VAL A 544 3.09 -11.25 -12.30
N TYR A 545 3.52 -11.09 -11.07
CA TYR A 545 3.37 -12.09 -10.01
C TYR A 545 2.73 -11.49 -8.76
N ASP A 546 2.07 -12.34 -8.00
CA ASP A 546 1.53 -12.05 -6.70
C ASP A 546 1.61 -13.26 -5.78
N LEU A 547 1.63 -13.04 -4.46
CA LEU A 547 1.62 -14.08 -3.45
C LEU A 547 0.40 -13.94 -2.55
N THR A 548 -0.34 -15.03 -2.39
CA THR A 548 -1.33 -15.12 -1.33
C THR A 548 -0.68 -15.70 -0.08
N THR A 549 -0.55 -14.86 0.94
CA THR A 549 -0.12 -15.25 2.29
C THR A 549 -1.31 -15.23 3.24
N GLU A 550 -1.12 -15.56 4.51
CA GLU A 550 -2.16 -15.32 5.52
C GLU A 550 -2.45 -13.84 5.72
N SER A 551 -1.44 -12.96 5.63
CA SER A 551 -1.56 -11.52 5.81
C SER A 551 -1.85 -10.75 4.52
N HIS A 552 -1.86 -11.36 3.36
CA HIS A 552 -1.82 -10.69 2.07
C HIS A 552 -0.70 -9.63 1.97
N HIS A 553 0.16 -9.60 2.97
CA HIS A 553 1.40 -8.86 2.97
C HIS A 553 2.54 -9.81 2.66
N PHE A 554 3.49 -9.34 1.92
CA PHE A 554 4.76 -10.05 1.75
C PHE A 554 5.89 -9.06 1.55
N HIS A 555 7.02 -9.47 2.09
CA HIS A 555 8.26 -8.71 2.01
C HIS A 555 8.87 -8.82 0.62
N VAL A 556 9.27 -7.71 0.06
CA VAL A 556 9.88 -7.59 -1.27
C VAL A 556 11.17 -6.79 -1.17
N GLY A 557 12.13 -7.13 -2.03
CA GLY A 557 13.43 -6.50 -1.98
C GLY A 557 14.03 -6.16 -3.35
N PRO A 558 15.30 -5.75 -3.35
CA PRO A 558 16.25 -5.66 -2.21
C PRO A 558 15.81 -4.69 -1.13
N GLY A 559 15.95 -5.08 0.14
CA GLY A 559 15.63 -4.22 1.30
C GLY A 559 14.50 -4.73 2.18
N ASP A 560 13.75 -3.85 2.87
CA ASP A 560 12.72 -4.19 3.87
C ASP A 560 11.31 -3.73 3.49
N LEU A 561 10.98 -3.53 2.22
CA LEU A 561 9.65 -3.10 1.80
C LEU A 561 8.62 -4.22 1.94
N VAL A 562 7.39 -3.84 2.34
CA VAL A 562 6.23 -4.72 2.44
C VAL A 562 5.13 -4.22 1.50
N VAL A 563 4.53 -5.13 0.74
CA VAL A 563 3.42 -4.86 -0.20
C VAL A 563 2.18 -5.70 0.14
N HIS A 564 1.02 -5.33 -0.42
CA HIS A 564 -0.30 -5.85 -0.03
C HIS A 564 -1.16 -6.38 -1.18
N ASN A 565 -2.13 -7.31 -0.88
CA ASN A 565 -3.18 -7.88 -1.74
C ASN A 565 -4.65 -7.58 -1.21
N THR A 566 -5.76 -7.72 -1.98
CA THR A 566 -7.09 -6.94 -1.93
C THR A 566 -8.47 -7.60 -1.52
N ASP A 567 -9.61 -6.85 -1.07
CA ASP A 567 -10.87 -7.32 -0.36
C ASP A 567 -12.27 -7.26 -1.03
N SER A 568 -12.56 -6.56 -2.14
CA SER A 568 -13.96 -6.36 -2.66
C SER A 568 -14.25 -7.11 -3.96
N VAL A 569 -15.54 -7.53 -4.20
CA VAL A 569 -15.94 -8.28 -5.40
C VAL A 569 -16.85 -7.42 -6.29
N MET A 570 -16.30 -6.89 -7.39
CA MET A 570 -17.03 -6.18 -8.44
C MET A 570 -17.17 -7.08 -9.67
N VAL A 571 -18.40 -7.41 -10.06
CA VAL A 571 -18.70 -8.37 -11.12
C VAL A 571 -19.27 -7.69 -12.32
N GLU A 572 -18.65 -7.91 -13.47
CA GLU A 572 -19.25 -7.66 -14.79
C GLU A 572 -19.87 -8.96 -15.28
N PHE A 573 -21.20 -8.99 -15.41
CA PHE A 573 -21.90 -10.11 -16.02
C PHE A 573 -22.02 -9.92 -17.54
N ASP A 574 -22.03 -11.02 -18.27
CA ASP A 574 -22.35 -10.97 -19.68
C ASP A 574 -23.87 -10.71 -19.86
N VAL A 575 -24.17 -9.51 -20.35
CA VAL A 575 -25.54 -9.07 -20.60
C VAL A 575 -25.99 -9.31 -22.06
N GLY A 576 -25.13 -9.93 -22.88
CA GLY A 576 -25.35 -10.15 -24.29
C GLY A 576 -25.51 -8.83 -25.08
N GLU A 577 -26.46 -8.77 -26.01
CA GLU A 577 -26.71 -7.57 -26.83
C GLU A 577 -27.59 -6.49 -26.14
N ARG A 578 -27.97 -6.69 -24.87
CA ARG A 578 -28.79 -5.75 -24.10
C ARG A 578 -28.07 -4.44 -23.87
N LYS A 579 -28.82 -3.32 -23.89
CA LYS A 579 -28.27 -1.97 -23.68
C LYS A 579 -29.17 -1.17 -22.73
N GLY A 580 -28.61 -0.13 -22.12
CA GLY A 580 -29.35 0.81 -21.29
C GLY A 580 -30.04 0.12 -20.10
N GLU A 581 -31.29 0.48 -19.83
CA GLU A 581 -32.08 0.02 -18.68
C GLU A 581 -32.31 -1.50 -18.68
N ASP A 582 -32.46 -2.11 -19.85
CA ASP A 582 -32.64 -3.57 -19.99
C ASP A 582 -31.37 -4.34 -19.57
N ALA A 583 -30.18 -3.83 -19.93
CA ALA A 583 -28.93 -4.39 -19.48
C ALA A 583 -28.74 -4.26 -17.95
N ILE A 584 -29.11 -3.12 -17.37
CA ILE A 584 -29.05 -2.85 -15.93
C ILE A 584 -29.96 -3.82 -15.18
N LYS A 585 -31.21 -3.98 -15.63
CA LYS A 585 -32.19 -4.87 -15.02
C LYS A 585 -31.75 -6.33 -15.10
N TYR A 586 -31.24 -6.77 -16.22
CA TYR A 586 -30.73 -8.13 -16.36
C TYR A 586 -29.48 -8.40 -15.51
N SER A 587 -28.57 -7.43 -15.40
CA SER A 587 -27.43 -7.52 -14.49
C SER A 587 -27.85 -7.54 -13.03
N TRP A 588 -28.94 -6.84 -12.67
CA TRP A 588 -29.56 -6.90 -11.34
C TRP A 588 -30.08 -8.32 -11.03
N GLU A 589 -30.86 -8.91 -11.93
CA GLU A 589 -31.39 -10.27 -11.77
C GLU A 589 -30.27 -11.33 -11.64
N LEU A 590 -29.21 -11.21 -12.44
CA LEU A 590 -28.03 -12.07 -12.31
C LEU A 590 -27.31 -11.88 -10.97
N GLY A 591 -27.21 -10.64 -10.49
CA GLY A 591 -26.61 -10.29 -9.22
C GLY A 591 -27.38 -10.86 -8.02
N GLU A 592 -28.72 -10.78 -8.02
CA GLU A 592 -29.57 -11.39 -6.97
C GLU A 592 -29.38 -12.91 -6.95
N ARG A 593 -29.42 -13.56 -8.11
CA ARG A 593 -29.20 -15.01 -8.21
C ARG A 593 -27.80 -15.41 -7.71
N ALA A 594 -26.77 -14.67 -8.10
CA ALA A 594 -25.42 -14.92 -7.62
C ALA A 594 -25.28 -14.74 -6.10
N ALA A 595 -25.90 -13.70 -5.54
CA ALA A 595 -25.92 -13.46 -4.11
C ALA A 595 -26.61 -14.60 -3.34
N GLU A 596 -27.78 -15.07 -3.81
CA GLU A 596 -28.49 -16.18 -3.19
C GLU A 596 -27.72 -17.51 -3.26
N GLU A 597 -27.14 -17.82 -4.42
CA GLU A 597 -26.39 -19.05 -4.64
C GLU A 597 -25.10 -19.05 -3.81
N CYS A 598 -24.34 -17.96 -3.79
CA CYS A 598 -23.14 -17.84 -2.99
C CYS A 598 -23.44 -17.88 -1.48
N THR A 599 -24.55 -17.28 -1.02
CA THR A 599 -24.96 -17.32 0.38
C THR A 599 -25.10 -18.76 0.90
N LYS A 600 -25.51 -19.71 0.07
CA LYS A 600 -25.64 -21.11 0.44
C LYS A 600 -24.32 -21.81 0.74
N LEU A 601 -23.20 -21.24 0.28
CA LEU A 601 -21.86 -21.76 0.56
C LEU A 601 -21.39 -21.43 1.98
N PHE A 602 -22.03 -20.48 2.67
CA PHE A 602 -21.53 -19.92 3.90
C PHE A 602 -22.37 -20.31 5.13
N LYS A 603 -21.70 -20.48 6.26
CA LYS A 603 -22.35 -20.77 7.54
C LYS A 603 -23.18 -19.55 7.98
N LYS A 604 -24.48 -19.79 8.34
CA LYS A 604 -25.33 -18.71 8.85
C LYS A 604 -24.74 -18.07 10.11
N PRO A 605 -24.85 -16.74 10.33
CA PRO A 605 -25.69 -15.78 9.62
C PRO A 605 -24.99 -15.00 8.50
N ASN A 606 -23.92 -15.52 7.90
CA ASN A 606 -23.27 -14.86 6.77
C ASN A 606 -24.21 -14.84 5.58
N ASN A 607 -24.43 -13.65 5.01
CA ASN A 607 -25.33 -13.40 3.91
C ASN A 607 -24.64 -12.47 2.90
N LEU A 608 -24.56 -12.91 1.64
CA LEU A 608 -24.13 -12.05 0.53
C LEU A 608 -25.35 -11.40 -0.07
N GLU A 609 -25.30 -10.11 -0.32
CA GLU A 609 -26.41 -9.33 -0.87
C GLU A 609 -25.95 -8.58 -2.11
N LEU A 610 -26.87 -8.44 -3.07
CA LEU A 610 -26.74 -7.46 -4.12
C LEU A 610 -26.97 -6.07 -3.52
N GLU A 611 -25.93 -5.23 -3.51
CA GLU A 611 -26.04 -3.89 -2.94
C GLU A 611 -26.58 -2.90 -3.98
N LYS A 612 -26.02 -2.94 -5.20
CA LYS A 612 -26.29 -1.96 -6.26
C LYS A 612 -25.71 -2.41 -7.60
N VAL A 613 -26.16 -1.76 -8.67
CA VAL A 613 -25.58 -1.87 -10.00
C VAL A 613 -25.06 -0.50 -10.43
N TYR A 614 -23.88 -0.46 -11.00
CA TYR A 614 -23.26 0.74 -11.55
C TYR A 614 -23.33 0.73 -13.07
N TYR A 615 -23.83 1.83 -13.69
CA TYR A 615 -23.85 1.99 -15.14
C TYR A 615 -24.04 3.46 -15.55
N PRO A 616 -23.08 4.07 -16.30
CA PRO A 616 -21.72 3.56 -16.54
C PRO A 616 -20.84 3.59 -15.26
N TYR A 617 -19.73 2.85 -15.30
CA TYR A 617 -18.80 2.73 -14.19
C TYR A 617 -17.39 3.08 -14.64
N PHE A 618 -16.80 4.09 -14.03
CA PHE A 618 -15.44 4.55 -14.29
C PHE A 618 -14.55 4.17 -13.10
N LEU A 619 -13.68 3.20 -13.32
CA LEU A 619 -12.76 2.71 -12.32
C LEU A 619 -11.36 3.30 -12.56
N TYR A 620 -10.98 4.26 -11.76
CA TYR A 620 -9.65 4.90 -11.80
C TYR A 620 -8.62 4.06 -11.04
N SER A 621 -9.04 3.54 -9.90
CA SER A 621 -8.21 2.68 -9.05
C SER A 621 -9.04 2.07 -7.93
N LYS A 622 -8.40 1.21 -7.10
CA LYS A 622 -9.00 0.76 -5.84
C LYS A 622 -9.56 1.93 -5.04
N LYS A 623 -10.83 1.81 -4.63
CA LYS A 623 -11.51 2.85 -3.81
C LYS A 623 -11.58 4.24 -4.49
N ARG A 624 -11.19 4.36 -5.77
CA ARG A 624 -11.31 5.58 -6.58
C ARG A 624 -12.11 5.27 -7.83
N TYR A 625 -13.37 5.63 -7.82
CA TYR A 625 -14.28 5.44 -8.95
C TYR A 625 -15.36 6.51 -9.00
N ALA A 626 -15.98 6.65 -10.16
CA ALA A 626 -17.18 7.43 -10.36
C ALA A 626 -18.17 6.63 -11.19
N ALA A 627 -19.43 6.58 -10.77
CA ALA A 627 -20.45 5.79 -11.42
C ALA A 627 -21.86 6.34 -11.17
N LYS A 628 -22.76 6.14 -12.10
CA LYS A 628 -24.21 6.30 -11.84
C LYS A 628 -24.68 5.03 -11.11
N LEU A 629 -25.22 5.23 -9.90
CA LEU A 629 -25.72 4.15 -9.06
C LEU A 629 -27.18 3.89 -9.35
N TRP A 630 -27.52 2.62 -9.57
CA TRP A 630 -28.87 2.17 -9.86
C TRP A 630 -29.36 1.19 -8.79
N THR A 631 -30.61 1.38 -8.36
CA THR A 631 -31.32 0.48 -7.45
C THR A 631 -32.71 0.16 -8.00
N GLN A 632 -33.26 -0.97 -7.58
CA GLN A 632 -34.60 -1.35 -7.99
C GLN A 632 -35.66 -0.77 -7.02
N GLY A 633 -36.61 -0.03 -7.58
CA GLY A 633 -37.75 0.48 -6.83
C GLY A 633 -38.76 -0.62 -6.44
N LYS A 634 -39.67 -0.31 -5.52
CA LYS A 634 -40.73 -1.24 -5.11
C LYS A 634 -41.68 -1.63 -6.26
N ASP A 635 -41.71 -0.83 -7.29
CA ASP A 635 -42.47 -1.06 -8.54
C ASP A 635 -41.74 -1.94 -9.58
N GLY A 636 -40.53 -2.40 -9.20
CA GLY A 636 -39.69 -3.24 -10.09
C GLY A 636 -38.93 -2.45 -11.15
N LYS A 637 -39.03 -1.12 -11.17
CA LYS A 637 -38.27 -0.26 -12.11
C LYS A 637 -36.90 0.05 -11.57
N MET A 638 -35.94 0.19 -12.48
CA MET A 638 -34.59 0.63 -12.15
C MET A 638 -34.57 2.15 -12.02
N ASN A 639 -34.09 2.66 -10.90
CA ASN A 639 -33.98 4.08 -10.62
C ASN A 639 -32.50 4.46 -10.48
N MET A 640 -32.09 5.54 -11.14
CA MET A 640 -30.79 6.16 -10.92
C MET A 640 -30.89 7.04 -9.67
N ASP A 641 -30.19 6.66 -8.59
CA ASP A 641 -30.27 7.36 -7.30
C ASP A 641 -29.39 8.60 -7.28
N TYR A 642 -28.08 8.41 -7.52
CA TYR A 642 -27.09 9.49 -7.54
C TYR A 642 -25.81 9.04 -8.22
N ILE A 643 -24.89 10.00 -8.48
CA ILE A 643 -23.54 9.70 -8.95
C ILE A 643 -22.67 9.40 -7.71
N ASP A 644 -22.26 8.15 -7.58
CA ASP A 644 -21.37 7.72 -6.48
C ASP A 644 -19.91 7.99 -6.88
N VAL A 645 -19.27 8.89 -6.14
CA VAL A 645 -17.86 9.29 -6.36
C VAL A 645 -17.05 8.96 -5.11
N LYS A 646 -16.06 8.10 -5.25
CA LYS A 646 -15.15 7.71 -4.17
C LYS A 646 -13.71 8.10 -4.50
N GLY A 647 -13.00 8.66 -3.51
CA GLY A 647 -11.57 8.91 -3.56
C GLY A 647 -11.04 9.86 -4.63
N LEU A 648 -11.90 10.48 -5.46
CA LEU A 648 -11.49 11.43 -6.48
C LEU A 648 -11.24 12.83 -5.91
N GLN A 649 -10.43 13.62 -6.61
CA GLN A 649 -10.01 14.97 -6.21
C GLN A 649 -11.15 16.00 -6.13
N LEU A 650 -12.31 15.69 -6.69
CA LEU A 650 -13.55 16.50 -6.64
C LEU A 650 -13.97 16.92 -5.23
N VAL A 651 -13.69 16.09 -4.22
CA VAL A 651 -14.13 16.26 -2.84
C VAL A 651 -13.05 16.89 -1.95
N ARG A 652 -11.81 17.01 -2.44
CA ARG A 652 -10.68 17.49 -1.65
C ARG A 652 -10.71 19.01 -1.49
N ARG A 653 -10.64 19.48 -0.25
CA ARG A 653 -10.66 20.92 0.10
C ARG A 653 -9.36 21.66 -0.18
N ASP A 654 -8.29 20.96 -0.59
CA ASP A 654 -7.00 21.53 -0.94
C ASP A 654 -6.89 21.93 -2.42
N ASN A 655 -7.91 21.63 -3.23
CA ASN A 655 -8.04 22.12 -4.61
C ASN A 655 -8.83 23.44 -4.69
N THR A 656 -8.56 24.21 -5.78
CA THR A 656 -9.30 25.44 -6.05
C THR A 656 -10.78 25.16 -6.35
N PRO A 657 -11.72 26.10 -6.04
CA PRO A 657 -13.11 25.98 -6.46
C PRO A 657 -13.26 25.73 -7.97
N TYR A 658 -12.52 26.49 -8.81
CA TYR A 658 -12.50 26.32 -10.26
C TYR A 658 -12.19 24.88 -10.68
N MET A 659 -11.13 24.30 -10.11
CA MET A 659 -10.72 22.94 -10.40
C MET A 659 -11.83 21.93 -10.09
N ARG A 660 -12.53 22.12 -8.96
CA ARG A 660 -13.64 21.25 -8.56
C ARG A 660 -14.84 21.35 -9.50
N GLU A 661 -15.14 22.57 -9.99
CA GLU A 661 -16.20 22.79 -10.97
C GLU A 661 -15.86 22.11 -12.31
N VAL A 662 -14.65 22.32 -12.85
CA VAL A 662 -14.21 21.70 -14.09
C VAL A 662 -14.20 20.16 -14.01
N CYS A 663 -13.69 19.61 -12.88
CA CYS A 663 -13.73 18.16 -12.69
C CYS A 663 -15.17 17.62 -12.62
N LYS A 664 -16.11 18.35 -12.03
CA LYS A 664 -17.50 17.95 -11.97
C LYS A 664 -18.13 17.95 -13.36
N GLU A 665 -17.97 19.03 -14.11
CA GLU A 665 -18.49 19.15 -15.48
C GLU A 665 -17.93 18.05 -16.42
N LEU A 666 -16.62 17.80 -16.33
CA LEU A 666 -15.99 16.71 -17.09
C LEU A 666 -16.58 15.34 -16.70
N LEU A 667 -16.77 15.11 -15.40
CA LEU A 667 -17.34 13.86 -14.93
C LEU A 667 -18.77 13.68 -15.41
N ASP A 668 -19.59 14.72 -15.38
CA ASP A 668 -20.97 14.69 -15.86
C ASP A 668 -21.02 14.32 -17.35
N VAL A 669 -20.19 14.98 -18.18
CA VAL A 669 -20.06 14.69 -19.61
C VAL A 669 -19.58 13.26 -19.88
N ILE A 670 -18.57 12.80 -19.14
CA ILE A 670 -18.03 11.43 -19.26
C ILE A 670 -19.10 10.36 -18.92
N LEU A 671 -19.91 10.62 -17.89
CA LEU A 671 -20.96 9.69 -17.45
C LEU A 671 -22.23 9.75 -18.31
N GLU A 672 -22.35 10.69 -19.24
CA GLU A 672 -23.53 10.81 -20.13
C GLU A 672 -23.37 10.06 -21.45
N SER A 673 -22.15 10.04 -22.00
CA SER A 673 -21.92 9.43 -23.32
C SER A 673 -20.57 8.69 -23.40
N ASN A 674 -20.51 7.68 -24.27
CA ASN A 674 -19.27 6.98 -24.64
C ASN A 674 -18.51 7.76 -25.73
N ASP A 675 -18.48 9.09 -25.64
CA ASP A 675 -17.79 9.97 -26.59
C ASP A 675 -16.54 10.57 -25.92
N THR A 676 -15.39 10.38 -26.53
CA THR A 676 -14.11 10.92 -26.04
C THR A 676 -13.82 12.34 -26.55
N SER A 677 -14.51 12.78 -27.62
CA SER A 677 -14.29 14.08 -28.25
C SER A 677 -14.81 15.24 -27.38
N THR A 678 -15.97 15.07 -26.76
CA THR A 678 -16.61 16.10 -25.92
C THR A 678 -15.82 16.39 -24.63
N PRO A 679 -15.38 15.39 -23.84
CA PRO A 679 -14.52 15.61 -22.69
C PRO A 679 -13.18 16.28 -23.06
N LYS A 680 -12.59 15.91 -24.22
CA LYS A 680 -11.38 16.51 -24.74
C LYS A 680 -11.56 17.99 -25.04
N ALA A 681 -12.62 18.34 -25.77
CA ALA A 681 -12.92 19.73 -26.13
C ALA A 681 -13.19 20.60 -24.88
N LEU A 682 -13.96 20.07 -23.93
CA LEU A 682 -14.25 20.77 -22.68
C LEU A 682 -12.98 21.01 -21.85
N ALA A 683 -12.12 19.98 -21.69
CA ALA A 683 -10.88 20.10 -20.96
C ALA A 683 -9.95 21.17 -21.57
N LEU A 684 -9.86 21.19 -22.91
CA LEU A 684 -9.07 22.20 -23.63
C LEU A 684 -9.65 23.60 -23.46
N GLN A 685 -10.98 23.78 -23.60
CA GLN A 685 -11.67 25.06 -23.42
C GLN A 685 -11.40 25.63 -22.03
N ARG A 686 -11.55 24.83 -20.97
CA ARG A 686 -11.32 25.25 -19.57
C ARG A 686 -9.85 25.57 -19.29
N ALA A 687 -8.93 24.91 -19.97
CA ALA A 687 -7.50 25.23 -19.89
C ALA A 687 -7.19 26.61 -20.52
N VAL A 688 -7.79 26.92 -21.66
CA VAL A 688 -7.65 28.21 -22.35
C VAL A 688 -8.25 29.34 -21.49
N GLU A 689 -9.47 29.17 -20.98
CA GLU A 689 -10.14 30.10 -20.09
C GLU A 689 -9.27 30.47 -18.86
N LEU A 690 -8.61 29.46 -18.26
CA LEU A 690 -7.68 29.69 -17.16
C LEU A 690 -6.45 30.49 -17.58
N LEU A 691 -5.87 30.19 -18.75
CA LEU A 691 -4.65 30.86 -19.25
C LEU A 691 -4.89 32.29 -19.70
N GLU A 692 -6.08 32.60 -20.24
CA GLU A 692 -6.51 33.93 -20.64
C GLU A 692 -6.88 34.82 -19.45
N GLY A 693 -7.12 34.22 -18.27
CA GLY A 693 -7.44 34.93 -17.04
C GLY A 693 -8.92 35.25 -16.88
N ASP A 694 -9.78 34.57 -17.60
CA ASP A 694 -11.24 34.74 -17.55
C ASP A 694 -11.91 34.12 -16.33
N VAL A 695 -11.09 33.46 -15.48
CA VAL A 695 -11.54 32.83 -14.23
C VAL A 695 -11.52 33.84 -13.08
N PRO A 696 -12.62 34.05 -12.36
CA PRO A 696 -12.66 34.92 -11.19
C PRO A 696 -11.64 34.52 -10.12
N ASN A 697 -10.93 35.49 -9.54
CA ASN A 697 -9.86 35.25 -8.56
C ASN A 697 -10.32 34.44 -7.35
N GLU A 698 -11.56 34.61 -6.90
CA GLU A 698 -12.17 33.86 -5.78
C GLU A 698 -12.20 32.34 -6.05
N LYS A 699 -12.32 31.94 -7.31
CA LYS A 699 -12.30 30.54 -7.73
C LYS A 699 -10.90 29.92 -7.78
N LEU A 700 -9.84 30.75 -7.67
CA LEU A 700 -8.44 30.31 -7.68
C LEU A 700 -7.81 30.23 -6.28
N ILE A 701 -8.57 30.58 -5.23
CA ILE A 701 -8.09 30.55 -3.84
C ILE A 701 -7.88 29.10 -3.39
N LEU A 702 -6.68 28.82 -2.91
CA LEU A 702 -6.29 27.58 -2.25
C LEU A 702 -6.41 27.75 -0.72
N SER A 703 -6.62 26.67 0.02
CA SER A 703 -6.71 26.72 1.48
C SER A 703 -6.09 25.48 2.12
N GLN A 704 -5.16 25.70 3.06
CA GLN A 704 -4.50 24.62 3.80
C GLN A 704 -4.55 24.87 5.31
N GLN A 705 -4.66 23.79 6.11
CA GLN A 705 -4.71 23.88 7.57
C GLN A 705 -3.30 24.06 8.13
N LEU A 706 -3.14 24.95 9.09
CA LEU A 706 -1.91 25.13 9.86
C LEU A 706 -1.75 24.00 10.89
N GLY A 707 -0.57 23.37 10.89
CA GLY A 707 -0.17 22.43 11.93
C GLY A 707 0.57 23.11 13.09
N ASP A 708 0.76 22.37 14.18
CA ASP A 708 1.45 22.88 15.37
C ASP A 708 2.93 23.16 15.14
N SER A 709 3.59 22.39 14.28
CA SER A 709 5.00 22.57 13.94
C SER A 709 5.32 22.10 12.53
N TYR A 710 6.32 22.69 11.91
CA TYR A 710 6.79 22.34 10.58
C TYR A 710 8.30 22.11 10.58
N LYS A 711 8.76 21.12 9.80
CA LYS A 711 10.20 20.86 9.57
C LYS A 711 10.87 21.94 8.69
N SER A 712 10.07 22.70 7.94
CA SER A 712 10.50 23.77 7.05
C SER A 712 9.37 24.76 6.85
N ASP A 713 9.66 26.02 6.88
CA ASP A 713 8.71 27.13 6.61
C ASP A 713 8.43 27.33 5.11
N ASN A 714 9.04 26.54 4.23
CA ASN A 714 8.90 26.64 2.77
C ASN A 714 7.57 26.00 2.28
N LEU A 715 6.47 26.33 2.95
CA LEU A 715 5.11 25.92 2.59
C LEU A 715 4.27 27.17 2.29
N PRO A 716 3.42 27.16 1.25
CA PRO A 716 2.64 28.33 0.84
C PRO A 716 1.84 28.97 1.97
N HIS A 717 1.02 28.20 2.67
CA HIS A 717 0.18 28.67 3.77
C HIS A 717 0.98 29.17 5.00
N VAL A 718 2.16 28.58 5.26
CA VAL A 718 3.06 29.03 6.34
C VAL A 718 3.68 30.37 5.99
N GLN A 719 4.12 30.55 4.73
CA GLN A 719 4.68 31.81 4.26
C GLN A 719 3.63 32.94 4.27
N VAL A 720 2.39 32.62 3.88
CA VAL A 720 1.29 33.62 3.94
C VAL A 720 1.02 34.03 5.39
N ARG A 721 0.93 33.08 6.33
CA ARG A 721 0.83 33.40 7.77
C ARG A 721 1.97 34.32 8.22
N ASN A 722 3.22 34.01 7.85
CA ASN A 722 4.38 34.81 8.21
C ASN A 722 4.30 36.23 7.63
N LYS A 723 3.92 36.35 6.36
CA LYS A 723 3.69 37.65 5.70
C LYS A 723 2.58 38.46 6.38
N MET A 724 1.47 37.82 6.81
CA MET A 724 0.39 38.47 7.55
C MET A 724 0.89 38.98 8.89
N ARG A 725 1.60 38.15 9.66
CA ARG A 725 2.21 38.56 10.94
C ARG A 725 3.20 39.71 10.79
N ASP A 726 4.06 39.68 9.77
CA ASP A 726 5.06 40.72 9.55
C ASP A 726 4.43 42.10 9.16
N ARG A 727 3.24 42.05 8.53
CA ARG A 727 2.46 43.25 8.17
C ARG A 727 1.63 43.80 9.33
N GLN A 728 0.97 42.90 10.07
CA GLN A 728 0.10 43.24 11.19
C GLN A 728 0.18 42.15 12.26
N PRO A 729 1.12 42.31 13.22
CA PRO A 729 1.27 41.36 14.30
C PRO A 729 -0.05 41.14 15.08
N GLY A 730 -0.41 39.87 15.30
CA GLY A 730 -1.66 39.48 15.98
C GLY A 730 -2.86 39.24 15.07
N SER A 731 -2.73 39.47 13.75
CA SER A 731 -3.76 39.15 12.75
C SER A 731 -3.58 37.79 12.08
N GLU A 732 -2.44 37.13 12.34
CA GLU A 732 -2.10 35.86 11.71
C GLU A 732 -2.96 34.69 12.20
N PRO A 733 -3.31 33.75 11.32
CA PRO A 733 -4.01 32.52 11.67
C PRO A 733 -3.21 31.67 12.67
N GLN A 734 -3.92 31.01 13.59
CA GLN A 734 -3.35 30.15 14.63
C GLN A 734 -3.26 28.68 14.17
N SER A 735 -2.55 27.85 14.94
CA SER A 735 -2.54 26.40 14.71
C SER A 735 -3.95 25.81 14.73
N GLY A 736 -4.26 24.96 13.74
CA GLY A 736 -5.60 24.42 13.52
C GLY A 736 -6.44 25.22 12.52
N ASP A 737 -6.14 26.51 12.31
CA ASP A 737 -6.85 27.35 11.34
C ASP A 737 -6.50 27.00 9.90
N ARG A 738 -7.40 27.28 8.97
CA ARG A 738 -7.12 27.16 7.54
C ARG A 738 -6.69 28.52 6.98
N VAL A 739 -5.53 28.53 6.34
CA VAL A 739 -4.98 29.73 5.68
C VAL A 739 -5.36 29.70 4.21
N PRO A 740 -6.19 30.64 3.74
CA PRO A 740 -6.42 30.83 2.32
C PRO A 740 -5.22 31.51 1.69
N TYR A 741 -4.88 31.17 0.44
CA TYR A 741 -3.83 31.84 -0.33
C TYR A 741 -4.10 31.75 -1.82
N ILE A 742 -3.54 32.73 -2.55
CA ILE A 742 -3.57 32.79 -4.01
C ILE A 742 -2.11 32.88 -4.51
N LEU A 743 -1.85 32.40 -5.74
CA LEU A 743 -0.51 32.39 -6.30
C LEU A 743 -0.37 33.54 -7.31
N CYS A 744 0.49 34.51 -6.96
CA CYS A 744 0.73 35.71 -7.76
C CYS A 744 2.03 35.61 -8.58
N LYS A 745 2.10 36.31 -9.69
CA LYS A 745 3.32 36.46 -10.47
C LYS A 745 4.42 37.09 -9.61
N THR A 746 5.63 36.57 -9.74
CA THR A 746 6.84 37.14 -9.13
C THR A 746 7.80 37.58 -10.25
N TRP A 747 8.77 38.37 -9.91
CA TRP A 747 9.81 38.78 -10.87
C TRP A 747 10.61 37.60 -11.44
N ASP A 748 10.72 36.48 -10.68
CA ASP A 748 11.26 35.22 -11.16
C ASP A 748 10.13 34.26 -11.53
N PRO A 749 9.90 33.97 -12.80
CA PRO A 749 8.85 33.02 -13.23
C PRO A 749 9.02 31.61 -12.69
N ARG A 750 10.24 31.21 -12.28
CA ARG A 750 10.58 29.91 -11.75
C ARG A 750 10.43 29.82 -10.23
N ALA A 751 10.04 30.92 -9.57
CA ALA A 751 9.82 30.93 -8.12
C ALA A 751 8.87 29.78 -7.68
N LYS A 752 9.13 29.22 -6.51
CA LYS A 752 8.34 28.11 -5.95
C LYS A 752 7.00 28.60 -5.42
N ALA A 753 6.05 27.69 -5.23
CA ALA A 753 4.70 27.99 -4.74
C ALA A 753 4.68 28.85 -3.47
N TYR A 754 5.58 28.61 -2.53
CA TYR A 754 5.65 29.36 -1.26
C TYR A 754 6.11 30.81 -1.43
N GLU A 755 6.88 31.11 -2.48
CA GLU A 755 7.33 32.46 -2.81
C GLU A 755 6.23 33.25 -3.52
N LYS A 756 5.44 32.56 -4.36
CA LYS A 756 4.30 33.11 -5.10
C LYS A 756 3.04 33.29 -4.26
N ALA A 757 2.95 32.58 -3.13
CA ALA A 757 1.75 32.59 -2.28
C ALA A 757 1.54 33.92 -1.57
N GLU A 758 0.29 34.42 -1.62
CA GLU A 758 -0.10 35.67 -1.00
C GLU A 758 -1.51 35.55 -0.38
N ASP A 759 -1.79 36.40 0.62
CA ASP A 759 -3.14 36.55 1.17
C ASP A 759 -4.10 37.07 0.08
N PRO A 760 -5.25 36.41 -0.15
CA PRO A 760 -6.17 36.80 -1.21
C PRO A 760 -6.67 38.26 -1.11
N LYS A 761 -6.93 38.75 0.12
CA LYS A 761 -7.37 40.13 0.35
C LYS A 761 -6.24 41.12 0.01
N TYR A 762 -5.04 40.83 0.51
CA TYR A 762 -3.86 41.67 0.22
C TYR A 762 -3.55 41.71 -1.27
N ALA A 763 -3.64 40.56 -1.96
CA ALA A 763 -3.42 40.48 -3.39
C ALA A 763 -4.45 41.32 -4.18
N ALA A 764 -5.72 41.30 -3.78
CA ALA A 764 -6.78 42.08 -4.39
C ALA A 764 -6.60 43.59 -4.13
N ASP A 765 -6.36 43.99 -2.88
CA ASP A 765 -6.16 45.40 -2.47
C ASP A 765 -4.96 46.04 -3.18
N ASN A 766 -3.91 45.25 -3.45
CA ASN A 766 -2.68 45.70 -4.14
C ASN A 766 -2.66 45.41 -5.66
N LYS A 767 -3.76 44.93 -6.23
CA LYS A 767 -3.92 44.59 -7.66
C LYS A 767 -2.77 43.70 -8.18
N MET A 768 -2.40 42.67 -7.41
CA MET A 768 -1.32 41.75 -7.78
C MET A 768 -1.74 40.84 -8.94
N ASP A 769 -0.88 40.69 -9.93
CA ASP A 769 -1.14 39.80 -11.06
C ASP A 769 -1.10 38.34 -10.64
N ILE A 770 -2.13 37.57 -11.05
CA ILE A 770 -2.22 36.12 -10.79
C ILE A 770 -1.31 35.37 -11.78
N ASP A 771 -0.67 34.29 -11.27
CA ASP A 771 0.19 33.44 -12.09
C ASP A 771 -0.59 32.30 -12.76
N TYR A 772 -1.43 32.63 -13.74
CA TYR A 772 -2.25 31.64 -14.47
C TYR A 772 -1.43 30.50 -15.09
N PRO A 773 -0.24 30.75 -15.74
CA PRO A 773 0.61 29.64 -16.20
C PRO A 773 1.04 28.69 -15.09
N TYR A 774 1.32 29.20 -13.90
CA TYR A 774 1.66 28.37 -12.75
C TYR A 774 0.48 27.51 -12.29
N TYR A 775 -0.74 28.08 -12.21
CA TYR A 775 -1.96 27.33 -11.92
C TYR A 775 -2.20 26.24 -12.96
N PHE A 776 -2.07 26.57 -14.24
CA PHE A 776 -2.26 25.61 -15.32
C PHE A 776 -1.27 24.43 -15.22
N LEU A 777 0.03 24.71 -15.16
CA LEU A 777 1.06 23.66 -15.15
C LEU A 777 1.08 22.79 -13.88
N ASN A 778 0.75 23.38 -12.71
CA ASN A 778 0.98 22.74 -11.41
C ASN A 778 -0.31 22.38 -10.65
N LYS A 779 -1.46 22.94 -10.99
CA LYS A 779 -2.72 22.75 -10.29
C LYS A 779 -3.86 22.23 -11.16
N PHE A 780 -3.81 22.51 -12.48
CA PHE A 780 -4.87 22.15 -13.41
C PHE A 780 -4.58 20.84 -14.16
N ILE A 781 -3.43 20.72 -14.84
CA ILE A 781 -3.14 19.61 -15.75
C ILE A 781 -3.27 18.24 -15.05
N ASN A 782 -2.54 18.04 -13.95
CA ASN A 782 -2.48 16.70 -13.34
C ASN A 782 -3.84 16.21 -12.85
N PRO A 783 -4.66 16.97 -12.09
CA PRO A 783 -5.99 16.51 -11.68
C PRO A 783 -6.95 16.23 -12.84
N ILE A 784 -6.86 17.00 -13.94
CA ILE A 784 -7.68 16.75 -15.14
C ILE A 784 -7.20 15.50 -15.86
N CYS A 785 -5.90 15.35 -16.10
CA CYS A 785 -5.35 14.16 -16.73
C CYS A 785 -5.68 12.90 -15.93
N ASP A 786 -5.57 12.96 -14.60
CA ASP A 786 -5.97 11.86 -13.71
C ASP A 786 -7.46 11.48 -13.87
N LEU A 787 -8.33 12.48 -14.10
CA LEU A 787 -9.77 12.25 -14.24
C LEU A 787 -10.12 11.60 -15.59
N ILE A 788 -9.40 11.93 -16.66
CA ILE A 788 -9.69 11.46 -18.04
C ILE A 788 -8.75 10.32 -18.49
N GLU A 789 -7.83 9.89 -17.64
CA GLU A 789 -6.89 8.78 -17.89
C GLU A 789 -7.58 7.50 -18.45
N PRO A 790 -8.77 7.07 -17.96
CA PRO A 790 -9.44 5.88 -18.50
C PRO A 790 -9.92 6.00 -19.94
N LEU A 791 -9.90 7.21 -20.54
CA LEU A 791 -10.40 7.49 -21.90
C LEU A 791 -9.27 7.75 -22.90
N PHE A 792 -8.04 8.05 -22.46
CA PHE A 792 -6.91 8.46 -23.30
C PHE A 792 -5.62 7.80 -22.85
N ASP A 793 -4.77 7.39 -23.77
CA ASP A 793 -3.48 6.75 -23.46
C ASP A 793 -2.48 7.75 -22.86
N ASN A 794 -2.43 8.97 -23.39
CA ASN A 794 -1.58 10.03 -22.88
C ASN A 794 -2.30 11.40 -22.89
N PRO A 795 -3.27 11.61 -21.98
CA PRO A 795 -4.11 12.82 -22.01
C PRO A 795 -3.30 14.12 -21.89
N LYS A 796 -2.15 14.07 -21.24
CA LYS A 796 -1.30 15.25 -21.07
C LYS A 796 -0.71 15.75 -22.38
N GLU A 797 -0.24 14.88 -23.25
CA GLU A 797 0.30 15.24 -24.57
C GLU A 797 -0.80 15.44 -25.61
N GLU A 798 -1.82 14.55 -25.60
CA GLU A 798 -2.89 14.57 -26.59
C GLU A 798 -3.81 15.78 -26.49
N ILE A 799 -4.00 16.34 -25.29
CA ILE A 799 -4.92 17.45 -25.04
C ILE A 799 -4.14 18.77 -24.80
N PHE A 800 -3.10 18.73 -23.95
CA PHE A 800 -2.46 19.93 -23.45
C PHE A 800 -1.05 20.18 -23.99
N GLY A 801 -0.48 19.30 -24.83
CA GLY A 801 0.93 19.36 -25.27
C GLY A 801 1.34 20.73 -25.83
N GLU A 802 0.51 21.36 -26.68
CA GLU A 802 0.77 22.68 -27.23
C GLU A 802 0.69 23.79 -26.17
N LEU A 803 -0.35 23.77 -25.32
CA LEU A 803 -0.52 24.75 -24.23
C LEU A 803 0.59 24.65 -23.19
N ILE A 804 1.05 23.43 -22.89
CA ILE A 804 2.19 23.21 -21.98
C ILE A 804 3.45 23.85 -22.54
N THR A 805 3.70 23.70 -23.83
CA THR A 805 4.90 24.24 -24.48
C THR A 805 4.89 25.77 -24.44
N ARG A 806 3.73 26.37 -24.70
CA ARG A 806 3.55 27.86 -24.63
C ARG A 806 3.62 28.44 -23.22
N SER A 807 3.18 27.64 -22.21
CA SER A 807 3.11 28.12 -20.82
C SER A 807 4.38 27.89 -20.01
N LYS A 808 5.37 27.16 -20.54
CA LYS A 808 6.66 26.94 -19.86
C LYS A 808 7.43 28.23 -19.80
N PRO A 809 7.97 28.62 -18.63
CA PRO A 809 8.83 29.79 -18.52
C PRO A 809 10.05 29.65 -19.42
N GLU A 810 10.35 30.67 -20.20
CA GLU A 810 11.51 30.68 -21.12
C GLU A 810 12.82 30.32 -20.39
N LYS A 811 13.63 29.47 -21.02
CA LYS A 811 14.99 29.21 -20.55
C LYS A 811 15.80 30.47 -20.75
N ARG A 812 16.13 31.20 -19.69
CA ARG A 812 17.10 32.27 -19.77
C ARG A 812 18.39 31.75 -20.41
N SER A 813 18.89 32.47 -21.42
CA SER A 813 20.23 32.22 -21.95
C SER A 813 21.23 32.32 -20.81
N LYS A 814 22.29 31.51 -20.83
CA LYS A 814 23.32 31.44 -19.78
C LYS A 814 24.06 32.75 -19.48
N LEU A 815 23.75 33.85 -20.22
CA LEU A 815 24.37 35.17 -20.06
C LEU A 815 23.82 36.01 -18.91
N CYS A 816 22.80 35.56 -18.18
CA CYS A 816 22.20 36.30 -17.06
C CYS A 816 22.04 35.48 -15.79
N ASP A 817 23.02 34.71 -15.39
CA ASP A 817 23.05 34.11 -14.04
C ASP A 817 23.41 35.23 -13.04
N TYR A 818 22.38 35.80 -12.40
CA TYR A 818 22.53 36.75 -11.30
C TYR A 818 23.05 35.97 -10.09
N ASP A 819 24.31 36.23 -9.72
CA ASP A 819 24.88 35.80 -8.45
C ASP A 819 24.19 36.58 -7.31
N PRO A 820 23.45 35.91 -6.37
CA PRO A 820 22.81 36.55 -5.23
C PRO A 820 23.79 37.35 -4.33
N LYS A 821 25.08 37.12 -4.47
CA LYS A 821 26.15 37.86 -3.78
C LYS A 821 26.59 39.14 -4.52
N GLN A 822 26.11 39.34 -5.76
CA GLN A 822 26.44 40.53 -6.55
C GLN A 822 25.60 41.73 -6.06
N LYS A 823 26.22 42.70 -5.39
CA LYS A 823 25.54 43.92 -4.95
C LYS A 823 24.99 44.68 -6.16
N ARG A 824 23.72 45.03 -6.14
CA ARG A 824 23.10 45.85 -7.18
C ARG A 824 23.76 47.24 -7.16
N ILE A 825 23.94 47.85 -8.32
CA ILE A 825 24.41 49.25 -8.44
C ILE A 825 23.53 50.18 -7.60
N SER A 826 22.19 49.91 -7.49
CA SER A 826 21.27 50.62 -6.62
C SER A 826 21.59 50.53 -5.11
N ASP A 827 22.22 49.44 -4.66
CA ASP A 827 22.57 49.25 -3.25
C ASP A 827 23.88 49.97 -2.87
N ILE A 828 24.72 50.25 -3.88
CA ILE A 828 25.94 51.08 -3.73
C ILE A 828 25.56 52.56 -3.58
N PHE A 829 24.48 53.03 -4.22
CA PHE A 829 24.02 54.42 -4.10
C PHE A 829 23.20 54.69 -2.83
N LYS A 830 22.63 53.68 -2.16
CA LYS A 830 21.92 53.81 -0.87
C LYS A 830 22.84 53.97 0.34
N LEU A 831 24.13 53.66 0.20
CA LEU A 831 25.14 53.80 1.27
C LEU A 831 25.83 55.19 1.32
N LYS A 832 25.39 56.16 0.53
CA LYS A 832 25.88 57.54 0.51
C LYS A 832 24.76 58.58 0.76
N LYS A 833 23.86 58.26 1.67
CA LYS A 833 22.99 59.26 2.28
C LYS A 833 23.04 59.13 3.80
#